data_27fcbd8477795914f5d3ecc86663df5c
#
_entry.id   27fcbd8477795914f5d3ecc86663df5c
#
_cell.length_a   1.000
_cell.length_b   1.000
_cell.length_c   1.000
_cell.angle_alpha   90.00
_cell.angle_beta   90.00
_cell.angle_gamma   90.00
#
_symmetry.space_group_name_H-M   'P 1'
#
loop_
_entity.id
_entity.type
_entity.pdbx_description
1 polymer ?
#
loop_
_entity_poly.entity_id
_entity_poly.type
_entity_poly.pdbx_seq_one_letter_code
_entity_poly.pdbx_strand_id
1 'polypeptide(L)'
;MKKLFILLVCLLPVLAQAQMETSVAGFIPLSGSGRIVYNFNPGWRFHRGDIKGAEAVRFDDTSWQVVSVPHTVELMPAEASGCRNYQGVAWYRKHFVIPQDMKGKEVSLHFEGAMGKQVIYLNGKRVQEHLGGYLPFTVQLTEQGVQPGDSCLLAVMTDNSDDKNFPPGKRQYTLDFAYHGGIYRDVWMIGKSSVAITDALEADKVAGGGVFVHFDNISGKKAEVYVDTEVHNSGKQTRTVAVETVLADAGDVPVKRVSQQVKLQAGESKTVRQRFAVRNPKLWSPDSPYLYRIQSRVKAGHEVLDGGVTRVGIRKAEFKGKDGFWLNGKPFGQLVGANRHQDFAYVGNALPNSQQWRDAKRLRDAGCTIIRVAHYPQDPAFMDACDEMGLFVIVATPGWQYWNKNPEFAKLVHRNTREMIRRDRNHPSVLMWEPILNETPYPRDFALEALRITREEFPYPGRPVAAADVHSKGVAENYDVVYGWPGDDEKADRPEQCIFTREFGENVDDWYAHNNNNRASRSWGERPLLVQALSLSKSYDEMYRTTGQFVGGAQWHPFDHQRGYHPDPYFGGIYDAFRQPKYAYYAFRSQSAATLKHPVAECGPMVFIAHEMSPFSDADVVVFSNCDSVRLSVYDGTESRTLPVVHAQGHMPNAPVIFKDVWDFWEAREYSYKQKNWQKVNMVAKGIIDGKVVCTYKRMPSRRSTKLRMYVDTEGKQLVADGSDFIVVVAEVTDDSGNVRRLAKENIVFTVEGEGRIIGDASINANPRTVEFGSAPVLIRSTRKPGKIKVKAHVQFEGTNAPVATEIELESIPSELPFCYTEEETDAQSAGAGLAGSPVRTERMAGKVVLTEEERQKVLMEVERQQTEFGTEK
;
A
#
# COMPACT_ATOMS: atom_id res chain seq x y z
N MET A 1 -65.21 12.77 13.05
CA MET A 1 -64.14 12.97 12.07
C MET A 1 -62.83 12.70 12.82
N LYS A 2 -62.30 11.49 12.62
CA LYS A 2 -61.02 11.04 13.23
C LYS A 2 -59.89 11.38 12.24
N LYS A 3 -58.96 12.27 12.65
CA LYS A 3 -57.73 12.53 11.88
C LYS A 3 -56.72 11.45 12.14
N LEU A 4 -56.40 10.68 11.12
CA LEU A 4 -55.37 9.68 11.13
C LEU A 4 -54.04 10.40 10.89
N PHE A 5 -53.13 10.40 11.88
CA PHE A 5 -51.75 10.84 11.72
C PHE A 5 -50.95 9.68 11.19
N ILE A 6 -50.55 9.71 9.94
CA ILE A 6 -49.60 8.79 9.36
C ILE A 6 -48.19 9.28 9.72
N LEU A 7 -47.54 8.57 10.62
CA LEU A 7 -46.13 8.76 10.97
C LEU A 7 -45.29 8.14 9.84
N LEU A 8 -44.76 8.96 8.96
CA LEU A 8 -43.82 8.55 7.94
C LEU A 8 -42.44 8.35 8.61
N VAL A 9 -42.13 7.13 9.00
CA VAL A 9 -40.76 6.77 9.45
C VAL A 9 -39.91 6.69 8.19
N CYS A 10 -39.12 7.73 7.94
CA CYS A 10 -38.03 7.66 6.98
C CYS A 10 -37.01 6.64 7.50
N LEU A 11 -37.08 5.43 7.03
CA LEU A 11 -35.97 4.47 7.08
C LEU A 11 -34.88 5.02 6.15
N LEU A 12 -33.97 5.81 6.71
CA LEU A 12 -32.67 6.02 6.11
C LEU A 12 -32.00 4.62 6.10
N PRO A 13 -31.58 4.11 4.97
CA PRO A 13 -30.69 2.96 4.99
C PRO A 13 -29.43 3.41 5.71
N VAL A 14 -29.21 2.92 6.92
CA VAL A 14 -27.88 2.87 7.50
C VAL A 14 -27.11 1.98 6.53
N LEU A 15 -26.35 2.60 5.63
CA LEU A 15 -25.30 1.93 4.91
C LEU A 15 -24.35 1.42 6.01
N ALA A 16 -24.53 0.17 6.42
CA ALA A 16 -23.51 -0.53 7.17
C ALA A 16 -22.25 -0.46 6.30
N GLN A 17 -21.31 0.43 6.66
CA GLN A 17 -20.00 0.42 6.05
C GLN A 17 -19.43 -0.97 6.33
N ALA A 18 -19.26 -1.75 5.27
CA ALA A 18 -18.71 -3.08 5.40
C ALA A 18 -17.32 -2.92 6.02
N GLN A 19 -17.13 -3.59 7.15
CA GLN A 19 -15.85 -3.65 7.82
C GLN A 19 -14.82 -4.23 6.84
N MET A 20 -13.57 -3.80 6.94
CA MET A 20 -12.52 -4.28 6.05
C MET A 20 -12.26 -5.76 6.34
N GLU A 21 -12.46 -6.59 5.35
CA GLU A 21 -12.19 -8.02 5.45
C GLU A 21 -10.73 -8.27 5.03
N THR A 22 -9.87 -8.58 5.97
CA THR A 22 -8.43 -8.82 5.75
C THR A 22 -8.14 -10.31 5.76
N SER A 23 -7.30 -10.76 4.85
CA SER A 23 -6.80 -12.13 4.86
C SER A 23 -5.79 -12.33 5.99
N VAL A 24 -5.84 -13.51 6.59
CA VAL A 24 -4.94 -13.98 7.64
C VAL A 24 -4.18 -15.18 7.10
N ALA A 25 -2.88 -15.08 6.91
CA ALA A 25 -2.07 -16.16 6.33
C ALA A 25 -2.65 -16.71 5.00
N GLY A 26 -3.15 -15.82 4.13
CA GLY A 26 -3.69 -16.16 2.81
C GLY A 26 -5.12 -16.71 2.79
N PHE A 27 -5.86 -16.64 3.90
CA PHE A 27 -7.29 -16.96 3.97
C PHE A 27 -8.04 -15.95 4.84
N ILE A 28 -9.34 -15.81 4.59
CA ILE A 28 -10.23 -15.07 5.49
C ILE A 28 -10.87 -16.07 6.46
N PRO A 29 -10.89 -15.78 7.79
CA PRO A 29 -11.52 -16.64 8.77
C PRO A 29 -12.98 -16.97 8.42
N LEU A 30 -13.35 -18.24 8.53
CA LEU A 30 -14.70 -18.73 8.24
C LEU A 30 -15.34 -19.20 9.54
N SER A 31 -16.43 -18.58 9.92
CA SER A 31 -17.16 -18.93 11.14
C SER A 31 -17.55 -20.41 11.15
N GLY A 32 -17.33 -21.08 12.28
CA GLY A 32 -17.62 -22.50 12.45
C GLY A 32 -16.76 -23.43 11.60
N SER A 33 -15.62 -22.96 11.08
CA SER A 33 -14.71 -23.78 10.28
C SER A 33 -13.84 -24.74 11.10
N GLY A 34 -13.82 -24.63 12.41
CA GLY A 34 -12.89 -25.38 13.26
C GLY A 34 -11.46 -24.81 13.31
N ARG A 35 -11.10 -23.88 12.45
CA ARG A 35 -9.87 -23.11 12.51
C ARG A 35 -10.07 -21.95 13.47
N ILE A 36 -9.12 -21.74 14.38
CA ILE A 36 -9.17 -20.65 15.36
C ILE A 36 -8.05 -19.68 15.06
N VAL A 37 -8.35 -18.38 15.10
CA VAL A 37 -7.39 -17.30 14.81
C VAL A 37 -7.46 -16.27 15.93
N TYR A 38 -6.30 -15.88 16.43
CA TYR A 38 -6.13 -14.76 17.35
C TYR A 38 -5.22 -13.72 16.73
N ASN A 39 -5.55 -12.45 16.95
CA ASN A 39 -4.64 -11.34 16.69
C ASN A 39 -3.55 -11.37 17.78
N PHE A 40 -2.30 -11.53 17.36
CA PHE A 40 -1.13 -11.63 18.24
C PHE A 40 -0.33 -10.32 18.31
N ASN A 41 -0.84 -9.24 17.72
CA ASN A 41 -0.15 -7.97 17.59
C ASN A 41 0.10 -7.22 18.89
N PRO A 42 -0.84 -7.15 19.87
CA PRO A 42 -0.64 -6.34 21.08
C PRO A 42 0.29 -7.01 22.11
N GLY A 43 0.87 -6.20 23.00
CA GLY A 43 1.53 -6.68 24.20
C GLY A 43 2.95 -7.22 24.01
N TRP A 44 3.72 -6.64 23.10
CA TRP A 44 5.14 -6.94 22.98
C TRP A 44 5.98 -6.00 23.82
N ARG A 45 6.97 -6.53 24.53
CA ARG A 45 8.02 -5.77 25.17
C ARG A 45 9.16 -5.59 24.20
N PHE A 46 9.52 -4.34 23.92
CA PHE A 46 10.46 -3.95 22.89
C PHE A 46 11.70 -3.28 23.48
N HIS A 47 12.86 -3.66 22.94
CA HIS A 47 14.11 -2.98 23.24
C HIS A 47 14.93 -2.78 21.94
N ARG A 48 15.39 -1.55 21.73
CA ARG A 48 16.30 -1.21 20.64
C ARG A 48 17.76 -1.43 21.08
N GLY A 49 18.50 -2.23 20.36
CA GLY A 49 19.86 -2.63 20.66
C GLY A 49 19.98 -4.10 21.04
N ASP A 50 21.19 -4.61 20.99
CA ASP A 50 21.49 -5.98 21.41
C ASP A 50 21.66 -6.04 22.93
N ILE A 51 21.03 -7.03 23.54
CA ILE A 51 21.16 -7.32 24.98
C ILE A 51 21.45 -8.79 25.15
N LYS A 52 22.58 -9.09 25.80
CA LYS A 52 22.98 -10.46 26.13
C LYS A 52 21.98 -11.10 27.10
N GLY A 53 21.49 -12.27 26.73
CA GLY A 53 20.57 -13.06 27.55
C GLY A 53 19.09 -12.67 27.39
N ALA A 54 18.76 -11.77 26.44
CA ALA A 54 17.38 -11.37 26.18
C ALA A 54 16.48 -12.54 25.72
N GLU A 55 17.05 -13.65 25.29
CA GLU A 55 16.33 -14.88 24.97
C GLU A 55 15.88 -15.67 26.19
N ALA A 56 16.53 -15.47 27.36
CA ALA A 56 16.31 -16.28 28.55
C ALA A 56 14.96 -16.00 29.24
N VAL A 57 14.31 -17.04 29.75
CA VAL A 57 13.02 -16.93 30.45
C VAL A 57 13.09 -16.02 31.67
N ARG A 58 14.24 -16.07 32.40
CA ARG A 58 14.44 -15.29 33.64
C ARG A 58 14.96 -13.87 33.40
N PHE A 59 15.13 -13.46 32.15
CA PHE A 59 15.55 -12.10 31.84
C PHE A 59 14.45 -11.12 32.29
N ASP A 60 14.85 -10.06 33.01
CA ASP A 60 13.92 -9.01 33.43
C ASP A 60 13.68 -8.00 32.31
N ASP A 61 12.51 -8.04 31.70
CA ASP A 61 12.06 -7.13 30.63
C ASP A 61 11.01 -6.12 31.10
N THR A 62 10.80 -5.99 32.41
CA THR A 62 9.76 -5.11 32.97
C THR A 62 9.95 -3.63 32.64
N SER A 63 11.19 -3.21 32.43
CA SER A 63 11.53 -1.84 32.03
C SER A 63 11.43 -1.59 30.50
N TRP A 64 11.14 -2.62 29.71
CA TRP A 64 11.05 -2.47 28.26
C TRP A 64 9.76 -1.78 27.84
N GLN A 65 9.83 -1.08 26.71
CA GLN A 65 8.65 -0.42 26.14
C GLN A 65 7.61 -1.46 25.72
N VAL A 66 6.34 -1.26 26.10
CA VAL A 66 5.24 -2.10 25.60
C VAL A 66 4.73 -1.52 24.29
N VAL A 67 4.69 -2.36 23.26
CA VAL A 67 4.29 -1.97 21.89
C VAL A 67 3.27 -2.95 21.31
N SER A 68 2.55 -2.51 20.31
CA SER A 68 1.76 -3.36 19.42
C SER A 68 2.41 -3.36 18.03
N VAL A 69 2.46 -4.52 17.37
CA VAL A 69 2.85 -4.60 15.95
C VAL A 69 1.62 -4.38 15.06
N PRO A 70 1.75 -3.89 13.84
CA PRO A 70 2.96 -3.42 13.13
C PRO A 70 3.74 -2.35 13.90
N HIS A 71 5.06 -2.54 14.05
CA HIS A 71 5.93 -1.66 14.81
C HIS A 71 7.24 -1.38 14.09
N THR A 72 7.69 -0.13 14.11
CA THR A 72 9.02 0.28 13.64
C THR A 72 9.96 0.49 14.81
N VAL A 73 11.23 0.09 14.65
CA VAL A 73 12.26 0.24 15.70
C VAL A 73 12.50 1.70 16.08
N GLU A 74 12.32 2.62 15.15
CA GLU A 74 12.52 4.05 15.36
C GLU A 74 11.53 4.85 14.52
N LEU A 75 10.91 5.86 15.14
CA LEU A 75 10.14 6.88 14.42
C LEU A 75 11.09 7.86 13.73
N MET A 76 10.76 8.30 12.53
CA MET A 76 11.61 9.17 11.73
C MET A 76 10.89 10.44 11.26
N PRO A 77 11.62 11.57 11.13
CA PRO A 77 11.04 12.78 10.55
C PRO A 77 10.61 12.54 9.10
N ALA A 78 9.48 13.12 8.70
CA ALA A 78 8.99 13.01 7.33
C ALA A 78 9.81 13.85 6.33
N GLU A 79 10.49 14.90 6.81
CA GLU A 79 11.22 15.87 5.99
C GLU A 79 12.70 15.53 5.80
N ALA A 80 13.17 14.42 6.35
CA ALA A 80 14.59 14.07 6.29
C ALA A 80 14.78 12.58 5.99
N SER A 81 15.86 12.28 5.30
CA SER A 81 16.20 10.97 4.77
C SER A 81 17.71 10.70 4.97
N GLY A 82 18.30 9.76 4.22
CA GLY A 82 19.74 9.51 4.25
C GLY A 82 20.16 8.56 5.37
N CYS A 83 19.58 7.37 5.42
CA CYS A 83 19.91 6.33 6.42
C CYS A 83 19.79 6.83 7.88
N ARG A 84 18.76 7.62 8.16
CA ARG A 84 18.47 8.07 9.53
C ARG A 84 17.78 7.02 10.37
N ASN A 85 17.19 6.00 9.73
CA ASN A 85 16.59 4.87 10.41
C ASN A 85 17.63 4.06 11.19
N TYR A 86 17.21 3.50 12.31
CA TYR A 86 18.03 2.58 13.08
C TYR A 86 18.44 1.37 12.23
N GLN A 87 19.71 0.99 12.31
CA GLN A 87 20.27 -0.20 11.67
C GLN A 87 20.99 -1.03 12.73
N GLY A 88 20.53 -2.23 12.97
CA GLY A 88 21.07 -3.09 14.01
C GLY A 88 20.03 -4.01 14.64
N VAL A 89 20.46 -4.64 15.73
CA VAL A 89 19.65 -5.58 16.49
C VAL A 89 18.59 -4.86 17.32
N ALA A 90 17.41 -5.44 17.34
CA ALA A 90 16.35 -5.08 18.27
C ALA A 90 15.66 -6.35 18.78
N TRP A 91 15.11 -6.29 19.99
CA TRP A 91 14.45 -7.41 20.63
C TRP A 91 13.00 -7.13 20.86
N TYR A 92 12.17 -8.15 20.62
CA TYR A 92 10.75 -8.22 20.94
C TYR A 92 10.51 -9.42 21.84
N ARG A 93 9.90 -9.22 22.99
CA ARG A 93 9.55 -10.31 23.93
C ARG A 93 8.05 -10.24 24.19
N LYS A 94 7.40 -11.41 24.25
CA LYS A 94 5.98 -11.48 24.56
C LYS A 94 5.70 -12.66 25.47
N HIS A 95 5.10 -12.35 26.62
CA HIS A 95 4.54 -13.32 27.54
C HIS A 95 3.10 -13.58 27.15
N PHE A 96 2.70 -14.82 27.03
CA PHE A 96 1.33 -15.17 26.65
C PHE A 96 0.94 -16.56 27.17
N VAL A 97 -0.38 -16.78 27.22
CA VAL A 97 -0.94 -18.10 27.47
C VAL A 97 -1.61 -18.60 26.22
N ILE A 98 -1.32 -19.83 25.80
CA ILE A 98 -2.01 -20.42 24.65
C ILE A 98 -3.49 -20.59 24.99
N PRO A 99 -4.44 -20.02 24.22
CA PRO A 99 -5.86 -20.07 24.52
C PRO A 99 -6.41 -21.48 24.71
N GLN A 100 -7.26 -21.70 25.72
CA GLN A 100 -7.81 -23.01 26.07
C GLN A 100 -8.73 -23.60 24.97
N ASP A 101 -9.38 -22.77 24.20
CA ASP A 101 -10.21 -23.18 23.05
C ASP A 101 -9.40 -23.79 21.91
N MET A 102 -8.07 -23.62 21.92
CA MET A 102 -7.14 -24.30 21.03
C MET A 102 -6.79 -25.74 21.46
N LYS A 103 -7.44 -26.28 22.50
CA LYS A 103 -7.17 -27.64 22.97
C LYS A 103 -7.38 -28.67 21.86
N GLY A 104 -6.35 -29.51 21.65
CA GLY A 104 -6.36 -30.51 20.57
C GLY A 104 -6.09 -29.96 19.19
N LYS A 105 -5.69 -28.70 19.07
CA LYS A 105 -5.24 -28.07 17.84
C LYS A 105 -3.71 -28.04 17.73
N GLU A 106 -3.22 -28.01 16.52
CA GLU A 106 -1.85 -27.60 16.20
C GLU A 106 -1.81 -26.08 16.16
N VAL A 107 -0.96 -25.50 16.97
CA VAL A 107 -0.88 -24.05 17.16
C VAL A 107 0.41 -23.51 16.56
N SER A 108 0.28 -22.51 15.71
CA SER A 108 1.40 -21.81 15.09
C SER A 108 1.27 -20.29 15.21
N LEU A 109 2.40 -19.61 15.07
CA LEU A 109 2.46 -18.15 14.90
C LEU A 109 2.89 -17.84 13.45
N HIS A 110 2.08 -17.09 12.75
CA HIS A 110 2.35 -16.63 11.40
C HIS A 110 2.76 -15.16 11.43
N PHE A 111 3.99 -14.86 11.02
CA PHE A 111 4.52 -13.51 10.87
C PHE A 111 4.42 -13.11 9.41
N GLU A 112 3.71 -12.06 9.09
CA GLU A 112 3.57 -11.57 7.71
C GLU A 112 4.82 -10.85 7.20
N GLY A 113 5.64 -10.31 8.10
CA GLY A 113 6.92 -9.70 7.76
C GLY A 113 7.64 -9.07 8.94
N ALA A 114 8.95 -9.30 8.99
CA ALA A 114 9.86 -8.60 9.91
C ALA A 114 11.15 -8.32 9.14
N MET A 115 11.74 -7.12 9.31
CA MET A 115 12.81 -6.67 8.45
C MET A 115 14.16 -7.31 8.79
N GLY A 116 14.82 -7.83 7.76
CA GLY A 116 16.21 -8.30 7.81
C GLY A 116 16.36 -9.75 8.25
N LYS A 117 17.11 -9.99 9.31
CA LYS A 117 17.31 -11.30 9.91
C LYS A 117 16.51 -11.43 11.20
N GLN A 118 15.85 -12.57 11.40
CA GLN A 118 15.13 -12.87 12.63
C GLN A 118 15.69 -14.14 13.26
N VAL A 119 15.88 -14.14 14.59
CA VAL A 119 16.16 -15.33 15.39
C VAL A 119 15.07 -15.45 16.46
N ILE A 120 14.37 -16.59 16.44
CA ILE A 120 13.20 -16.80 17.27
C ILE A 120 13.53 -17.81 18.38
N TYR A 121 13.14 -17.45 19.59
CA TYR A 121 13.28 -18.27 20.79
C TYR A 121 11.93 -18.49 21.46
N LEU A 122 11.62 -19.74 21.78
CA LEU A 122 10.44 -20.10 22.55
C LEU A 122 10.91 -20.69 23.91
N ASN A 123 10.48 -20.09 25.00
CA ASN A 123 10.87 -20.48 26.36
C ASN A 123 12.40 -20.60 26.56
N GLY A 124 13.14 -19.66 25.96
CA GLY A 124 14.60 -19.58 26.03
C GLY A 124 15.35 -20.51 25.06
N LYS A 125 14.64 -21.37 24.31
CA LYS A 125 15.24 -22.28 23.31
C LYS A 125 15.12 -21.64 21.92
N ARG A 126 16.23 -21.58 21.20
CA ARG A 126 16.22 -21.17 19.77
C ARG A 126 15.42 -22.20 18.95
N VAL A 127 14.39 -21.76 18.25
CA VAL A 127 13.49 -22.63 17.48
C VAL A 127 13.58 -22.38 15.98
N GLN A 128 13.91 -21.16 15.54
CA GLN A 128 13.93 -20.82 14.12
C GLN A 128 14.87 -19.64 13.82
N GLU A 129 15.36 -19.58 12.60
CA GLU A 129 15.97 -18.41 11.97
C GLU A 129 15.28 -18.14 10.64
N HIS A 130 15.01 -16.87 10.35
CA HIS A 130 14.47 -16.44 9.06
C HIS A 130 15.37 -15.35 8.47
N LEU A 131 15.58 -15.39 7.14
CA LEU A 131 16.36 -14.42 6.39
C LEU A 131 15.49 -13.81 5.29
N GLY A 132 15.33 -12.52 5.33
CA GLY A 132 14.54 -11.74 4.41
C GLY A 132 13.60 -10.79 5.14
N GLY A 133 13.07 -9.79 4.45
CA GLY A 133 12.25 -8.75 5.10
C GLY A 133 10.79 -8.71 4.66
N TYR A 134 10.44 -9.34 3.53
CA TYR A 134 9.22 -9.00 2.81
C TYR A 134 8.24 -10.17 2.60
N LEU A 135 8.62 -11.36 3.01
CA LEU A 135 7.81 -12.56 2.91
C LEU A 135 7.53 -13.13 4.29
N PRO A 136 6.40 -13.85 4.47
CA PRO A 136 6.02 -14.38 5.76
C PRO A 136 6.84 -15.60 6.16
N PHE A 137 6.80 -15.89 7.48
CA PHE A 137 7.30 -17.14 8.04
C PHE A 137 6.42 -17.59 9.20
N THR A 138 6.43 -18.89 9.48
CA THR A 138 5.60 -19.50 10.51
C THR A 138 6.44 -20.21 11.55
N VAL A 139 6.07 -20.07 12.83
CA VAL A 139 6.68 -20.73 13.98
C VAL A 139 5.69 -21.75 14.55
N GLN A 140 6.02 -23.04 14.47
CA GLN A 140 5.18 -24.14 14.97
C GLN A 140 5.34 -24.29 16.48
N LEU A 141 4.33 -23.91 17.29
CA LEU A 141 4.40 -23.94 18.75
C LEU A 141 4.22 -25.36 19.31
N THR A 142 3.21 -26.06 18.85
CA THR A 142 2.91 -27.44 19.34
C THR A 142 4.02 -28.44 19.03
N GLU A 143 4.74 -28.27 17.95
CA GLU A 143 5.92 -29.08 17.61
C GLU A 143 7.09 -28.87 18.61
N GLN A 144 7.11 -27.71 19.28
CA GLN A 144 8.08 -27.42 20.35
C GLN A 144 7.67 -27.94 21.71
N GLY A 145 6.54 -28.70 21.78
CA GLY A 145 6.08 -29.40 22.98
C GLY A 145 5.19 -28.55 23.90
N VAL A 146 4.80 -27.33 23.51
CA VAL A 146 3.85 -26.54 24.28
C VAL A 146 2.40 -26.89 23.97
N GLN A 147 1.52 -26.73 24.94
CA GLN A 147 0.11 -27.11 24.87
C GLN A 147 -0.81 -25.94 25.21
N PRO A 148 -2.08 -25.96 24.76
CA PRO A 148 -3.08 -25.00 25.18
C PRO A 148 -3.19 -24.91 26.72
N GLY A 149 -3.14 -23.68 27.22
CA GLY A 149 -3.08 -23.40 28.65
C GLY A 149 -1.67 -23.16 29.21
N ASP A 150 -0.62 -23.51 28.46
CA ASP A 150 0.76 -23.24 28.90
C ASP A 150 1.06 -21.75 28.84
N SER A 151 1.77 -21.26 29.83
CA SER A 151 2.40 -19.95 29.81
C SER A 151 3.71 -20.03 29.04
N CYS A 152 3.84 -19.17 28.05
CA CYS A 152 4.96 -19.16 27.12
C CYS A 152 5.64 -17.79 27.08
N LEU A 153 6.93 -17.81 26.78
CA LEU A 153 7.69 -16.64 26.39
C LEU A 153 8.17 -16.81 24.94
N LEU A 154 7.78 -15.91 24.08
CA LEU A 154 8.37 -15.75 22.75
C LEU A 154 9.37 -14.58 22.80
N ALA A 155 10.61 -14.81 22.38
CA ALA A 155 11.59 -13.75 22.18
C ALA A 155 12.04 -13.78 20.72
N VAL A 156 11.99 -12.63 20.07
CA VAL A 156 12.37 -12.44 18.65
C VAL A 156 13.44 -11.38 18.58
N MET A 157 14.63 -11.78 18.16
CA MET A 157 15.69 -10.87 17.76
C MET A 157 15.46 -10.50 16.29
N THR A 158 15.41 -9.23 15.98
CA THR A 158 15.38 -8.71 14.60
C THR A 158 16.66 -7.92 14.33
N ASP A 159 17.19 -8.00 13.12
CA ASP A 159 18.38 -7.25 12.72
C ASP A 159 18.22 -6.75 11.29
N ASN A 160 18.12 -5.44 11.11
CA ASN A 160 18.01 -4.77 9.81
C ASN A 160 19.35 -4.15 9.35
N SER A 161 20.48 -4.60 9.90
CA SER A 161 21.81 -4.21 9.43
C SER A 161 22.02 -4.62 7.97
N ASP A 162 22.93 -3.93 7.30
CA ASP A 162 23.35 -4.31 5.96
C ASP A 162 23.92 -5.73 5.93
N ASP A 163 23.32 -6.63 5.17
CA ASP A 163 23.85 -7.96 4.93
C ASP A 163 23.82 -8.29 3.43
N LYS A 164 25.01 -8.50 2.87
CA LYS A 164 25.22 -8.82 1.46
C LYS A 164 24.85 -10.25 1.06
N ASN A 165 24.57 -11.13 2.02
CA ASN A 165 24.47 -12.56 1.80
C ASN A 165 23.04 -13.02 1.49
N PHE A 166 22.03 -12.23 1.79
CA PHE A 166 20.63 -12.52 1.46
C PHE A 166 19.92 -11.30 0.85
N PRO A 167 18.85 -11.51 0.05
CA PRO A 167 18.11 -10.41 -0.58
C PRO A 167 17.45 -9.45 0.44
N PRO A 168 17.43 -8.12 0.14
CA PRO A 168 17.89 -7.44 -1.06
C PRO A 168 19.41 -7.26 -1.19
N GLY A 169 20.21 -7.38 -0.12
CA GLY A 169 21.64 -7.40 -0.08
C GLY A 169 22.36 -6.08 -0.29
N LYS A 170 21.73 -5.08 -0.91
CA LYS A 170 22.30 -3.76 -1.16
C LYS A 170 22.38 -2.95 0.13
N ARG A 171 23.46 -2.22 0.32
CA ARG A 171 23.69 -1.37 1.51
C ARG A 171 22.70 -0.19 1.53
N GLN A 172 22.15 0.13 2.70
CA GLN A 172 21.10 1.11 2.84
C GLN A 172 21.52 2.52 2.40
N TYR A 173 22.74 2.95 2.64
CA TYR A 173 23.22 4.26 2.21
C TYR A 173 23.33 4.43 0.68
N THR A 174 23.11 3.37 -0.09
CA THR A 174 23.06 3.40 -1.56
C THR A 174 21.66 3.09 -2.11
N LEU A 175 20.66 2.92 -1.24
CA LEU A 175 19.29 2.60 -1.65
C LEU A 175 18.48 3.85 -1.96
N ASP A 176 17.53 3.72 -2.89
CA ASP A 176 16.46 4.71 -3.10
C ASP A 176 15.24 4.48 -2.19
N PHE A 177 15.36 3.64 -1.18
CA PHE A 177 14.39 3.38 -0.13
C PHE A 177 15.11 3.00 1.17
N ALA A 178 14.41 2.60 2.23
CA ALA A 178 15.02 2.24 3.50
C ALA A 178 14.53 0.89 4.02
N TYR A 179 15.39 0.16 4.74
CA TYR A 179 15.02 -1.06 5.46
C TYR A 179 14.58 -0.66 6.88
N HIS A 180 13.34 -0.24 7.04
CA HIS A 180 12.79 0.11 8.36
C HIS A 180 12.70 -1.14 9.22
N GLY A 181 13.48 -1.18 10.31
CA GLY A 181 13.58 -2.34 11.20
C GLY A 181 12.32 -2.60 12.03
N GLY A 182 12.16 -3.83 12.47
CA GLY A 182 11.10 -4.26 13.38
C GLY A 182 10.18 -5.35 12.81
N ILE A 183 9.22 -5.79 13.64
CA ILE A 183 8.09 -6.60 13.21
C ILE A 183 7.04 -5.62 12.66
N TYR A 184 7.10 -5.36 11.37
CA TYR A 184 6.40 -4.25 10.73
C TYR A 184 5.11 -4.65 10.01
N ARG A 185 4.74 -5.93 10.07
CA ARG A 185 3.45 -6.49 9.61
C ARG A 185 2.80 -7.28 10.73
N ASP A 186 1.60 -7.77 10.48
CA ASP A 186 0.80 -8.49 11.44
C ASP A 186 1.42 -9.83 11.88
N VAL A 187 1.07 -10.24 13.10
CA VAL A 187 1.36 -11.57 13.63
C VAL A 187 0.05 -12.23 14.07
N TRP A 188 -0.18 -13.44 13.60
CA TRP A 188 -1.39 -14.20 13.85
C TRP A 188 -1.09 -15.50 14.59
N MET A 189 -1.87 -15.83 15.61
CA MET A 189 -1.85 -17.16 16.22
C MET A 189 -2.97 -17.99 15.59
N ILE A 190 -2.62 -19.16 15.04
CA ILE A 190 -3.53 -20.01 14.28
C ILE A 190 -3.56 -21.39 14.89
N GLY A 191 -4.77 -21.88 15.23
CA GLY A 191 -5.03 -23.24 15.70
C GLY A 191 -5.76 -24.06 14.63
N LYS A 192 -5.15 -25.13 14.14
CA LYS A 192 -5.71 -26.08 13.16
C LYS A 192 -5.98 -27.45 13.78
N SER A 193 -6.95 -28.18 13.26
CA SER A 193 -7.13 -29.59 13.61
C SER A 193 -6.01 -30.44 12.99
N SER A 194 -5.80 -31.65 13.55
CA SER A 194 -4.80 -32.57 13.01
C SER A 194 -5.09 -33.02 11.57
N VAL A 195 -6.30 -32.83 11.07
CA VAL A 195 -6.61 -32.94 9.64
C VAL A 195 -7.07 -31.57 9.16
N ALA A 196 -6.19 -30.90 8.44
CA ALA A 196 -6.39 -29.50 8.05
C ALA A 196 -5.89 -29.22 6.63
N ILE A 197 -6.35 -28.10 6.07
CA ILE A 197 -5.79 -27.53 4.84
C ILE A 197 -4.37 -27.04 5.14
N THR A 198 -3.41 -27.41 4.31
CA THR A 198 -2.01 -26.98 4.46
C THR A 198 -1.86 -25.49 4.23
N ASP A 199 -0.77 -24.91 4.70
CA ASP A 199 -0.31 -23.61 4.26
C ASP A 199 0.46 -23.74 2.94
N ALA A 200 0.28 -22.80 2.01
CA ALA A 200 0.88 -22.86 0.69
C ALA A 200 2.41 -22.74 0.69
N LEU A 201 2.96 -21.98 1.66
CA LEU A 201 4.40 -21.78 1.80
C LEU A 201 5.03 -22.96 2.55
N GLU A 202 4.43 -23.36 3.67
CA GLU A 202 4.94 -24.46 4.50
C GLU A 202 4.89 -25.83 3.79
N ALA A 203 3.89 -26.06 2.93
CA ALA A 203 3.80 -27.27 2.15
C ALA A 203 4.95 -27.44 1.16
N ASP A 204 5.63 -26.36 0.81
CA ASP A 204 6.77 -26.28 -0.13
C ASP A 204 6.56 -27.10 -1.42
N LYS A 205 5.39 -26.98 -2.01
CA LYS A 205 4.97 -27.79 -3.15
C LYS A 205 4.77 -26.95 -4.40
N VAL A 206 5.45 -27.32 -5.47
CA VAL A 206 5.33 -26.63 -6.76
C VAL A 206 3.88 -26.69 -7.26
N ALA A 207 3.33 -25.52 -7.61
CA ALA A 207 1.94 -25.34 -8.04
C ALA A 207 0.91 -26.04 -7.13
N GLY A 208 1.20 -26.10 -5.82
CA GLY A 208 0.39 -26.83 -4.85
C GLY A 208 0.41 -26.21 -3.47
N GLY A 209 -0.07 -26.97 -2.47
CA GLY A 209 -0.22 -26.50 -1.09
C GLY A 209 -1.40 -25.54 -0.90
N GLY A 210 -2.01 -25.54 0.29
CA GLY A 210 -3.15 -24.69 0.62
C GLY A 210 -4.34 -24.84 -0.30
N VAL A 211 -4.96 -23.73 -0.63
CA VAL A 211 -6.00 -23.61 -1.65
C VAL A 211 -5.42 -22.88 -2.87
N PHE A 212 -5.51 -23.49 -4.04
CA PHE A 212 -5.10 -22.87 -5.29
C PHE A 212 -6.27 -22.84 -6.27
N VAL A 213 -6.67 -21.65 -6.70
CA VAL A 213 -7.81 -21.43 -7.58
C VAL A 213 -7.33 -20.91 -8.93
N HIS A 214 -7.79 -21.54 -10.00
CA HIS A 214 -7.54 -21.05 -11.35
C HIS A 214 -8.77 -21.24 -12.24
N PHE A 215 -8.77 -20.58 -13.39
CA PHE A 215 -9.92 -20.51 -14.27
C PHE A 215 -9.51 -20.85 -15.70
N ASP A 216 -10.47 -21.44 -16.43
CA ASP A 216 -10.31 -21.69 -17.85
C ASP A 216 -11.63 -21.45 -18.60
N ASN A 217 -11.56 -21.38 -19.93
CA ASN A 217 -12.72 -21.21 -20.81
C ASN A 217 -13.61 -20.03 -20.39
N ILE A 218 -12.97 -18.91 -20.04
CA ILE A 218 -13.64 -17.72 -19.50
C ILE A 218 -14.31 -16.92 -20.60
N SER A 219 -15.61 -16.67 -20.43
CA SER A 219 -16.41 -15.77 -21.26
C SER A 219 -17.53 -15.14 -20.43
N GLY A 220 -18.26 -14.16 -20.99
CA GLY A 220 -19.45 -13.61 -20.32
C GLY A 220 -20.59 -14.62 -20.13
N LYS A 221 -20.55 -15.78 -20.80
CA LYS A 221 -21.58 -16.84 -20.69
C LYS A 221 -21.19 -17.97 -19.74
N LYS A 222 -19.90 -18.27 -19.64
CA LYS A 222 -19.39 -19.41 -18.87
C LYS A 222 -17.97 -19.16 -18.42
N ALA A 223 -17.60 -19.68 -17.24
CA ALA A 223 -16.22 -19.89 -16.80
C ALA A 223 -16.10 -21.28 -16.16
N GLU A 224 -14.97 -21.92 -16.33
CA GLU A 224 -14.61 -23.16 -15.61
C GLU A 224 -13.71 -22.77 -14.44
N VAL A 225 -14.07 -23.27 -13.27
CA VAL A 225 -13.37 -23.02 -12.01
C VAL A 225 -12.70 -24.30 -11.56
N TYR A 226 -11.44 -24.23 -11.26
CA TYR A 226 -10.63 -25.30 -10.71
C TYR A 226 -10.19 -24.88 -9.31
N VAL A 227 -10.37 -25.76 -8.33
CA VAL A 227 -9.96 -25.55 -6.95
C VAL A 227 -9.15 -26.75 -6.50
N ASP A 228 -7.87 -26.56 -6.30
CA ASP A 228 -6.96 -27.54 -5.73
C ASP A 228 -6.82 -27.24 -4.24
N THR A 229 -7.31 -28.15 -3.39
CA THR A 229 -7.21 -28.03 -1.93
C THR A 229 -6.32 -29.14 -1.40
N GLU A 230 -5.17 -28.79 -0.82
CA GLU A 230 -4.31 -29.77 -0.18
C GLU A 230 -4.67 -29.93 1.29
N VAL A 231 -4.90 -31.18 1.71
CA VAL A 231 -5.24 -31.55 3.09
C VAL A 231 -4.15 -32.46 3.63
N HIS A 232 -3.68 -32.16 4.85
CA HIS A 232 -2.72 -32.95 5.60
C HIS A 232 -3.35 -33.61 6.82
N ASN A 233 -2.92 -34.84 7.14
CA ASN A 233 -3.27 -35.54 8.38
C ASN A 233 -2.02 -35.74 9.24
N SER A 234 -1.77 -34.82 10.16
CA SER A 234 -0.66 -34.92 11.15
C SER A 234 -0.96 -35.93 12.27
N GLY A 235 -2.21 -36.40 12.36
CA GLY A 235 -2.63 -37.36 13.37
C GLY A 235 -2.04 -38.75 13.20
N LYS A 236 -2.11 -39.58 14.24
CA LYS A 236 -1.53 -40.96 14.28
C LYS A 236 -2.42 -42.01 13.62
N GLN A 237 -3.61 -41.66 13.19
CA GLN A 237 -4.59 -42.61 12.63
C GLN A 237 -5.01 -42.20 11.22
N THR A 238 -5.32 -43.22 10.39
CA THR A 238 -5.95 -42.97 9.10
C THR A 238 -7.30 -42.29 9.29
N ARG A 239 -7.58 -41.27 8.52
CA ARG A 239 -8.85 -40.52 8.52
C ARG A 239 -9.46 -40.47 7.13
N THR A 240 -10.78 -40.56 7.07
CA THR A 240 -11.56 -40.27 5.87
C THR A 240 -12.35 -39.01 6.11
N VAL A 241 -12.13 -38.02 5.26
CA VAL A 241 -12.75 -36.69 5.36
C VAL A 241 -13.36 -36.30 4.01
N ALA A 242 -14.32 -35.39 4.03
CA ALA A 242 -14.85 -34.75 2.83
C ALA A 242 -14.24 -33.34 2.70
N VAL A 243 -13.69 -33.05 1.55
CA VAL A 243 -13.32 -31.68 1.16
C VAL A 243 -14.52 -31.07 0.45
N GLU A 244 -15.15 -30.08 1.07
CA GLU A 244 -16.27 -29.34 0.53
C GLU A 244 -15.81 -27.98 0.06
N THR A 245 -16.13 -27.63 -1.19
CA THR A 245 -15.90 -26.29 -1.74
C THR A 245 -17.24 -25.67 -2.11
N VAL A 246 -17.47 -24.45 -1.61
CA VAL A 246 -18.62 -23.64 -1.96
C VAL A 246 -18.11 -22.36 -2.64
N LEU A 247 -18.48 -22.18 -3.91
CA LEU A 247 -18.38 -20.88 -4.54
C LEU A 247 -19.59 -20.07 -4.11
N ALA A 248 -19.37 -18.97 -3.41
CA ALA A 248 -20.38 -18.00 -3.04
C ALA A 248 -20.17 -16.68 -3.81
N ASP A 249 -21.22 -15.90 -3.94
CA ASP A 249 -21.12 -14.55 -4.46
C ASP A 249 -20.56 -13.56 -3.40
N ALA A 250 -20.46 -12.28 -3.76
CA ALA A 250 -19.94 -11.26 -2.85
C ALA A 250 -20.78 -11.07 -1.57
N GLY A 251 -22.04 -11.51 -1.56
CA GLY A 251 -22.95 -11.49 -0.40
C GLY A 251 -23.04 -12.85 0.33
N ASP A 252 -22.06 -13.72 0.15
CA ASP A 252 -22.01 -15.09 0.72
C ASP A 252 -23.15 -16.02 0.29
N VAL A 253 -23.91 -15.67 -0.77
CA VAL A 253 -24.95 -16.57 -1.31
C VAL A 253 -24.30 -17.68 -2.13
N PRO A 254 -24.54 -18.96 -1.82
CA PRO A 254 -23.96 -20.07 -2.55
C PRO A 254 -24.37 -20.11 -4.03
N VAL A 255 -23.39 -20.07 -4.93
CA VAL A 255 -23.57 -20.20 -6.39
C VAL A 255 -23.40 -21.67 -6.81
N LYS A 256 -22.39 -22.34 -6.23
CA LYS A 256 -22.08 -23.75 -6.54
C LYS A 256 -21.47 -24.42 -5.31
N ARG A 257 -21.83 -25.68 -5.11
CA ARG A 257 -21.25 -26.54 -4.07
C ARG A 257 -20.78 -27.86 -4.69
N VAL A 258 -19.59 -28.29 -4.32
CA VAL A 258 -19.00 -29.58 -4.67
C VAL A 258 -18.35 -30.18 -3.42
N SER A 259 -18.32 -31.51 -3.34
CA SER A 259 -17.69 -32.20 -2.22
C SER A 259 -17.06 -33.51 -2.74
N GLN A 260 -15.90 -33.87 -2.18
CA GLN A 260 -15.20 -35.10 -2.53
C GLN A 260 -14.59 -35.72 -1.28
N GLN A 261 -14.77 -37.02 -1.11
CA GLN A 261 -14.16 -37.77 -0.03
C GLN A 261 -12.70 -38.08 -0.35
N VAL A 262 -11.85 -38.00 0.68
CA VAL A 262 -10.46 -38.40 0.61
C VAL A 262 -10.08 -39.19 1.87
N LYS A 263 -9.33 -40.27 1.67
CA LYS A 263 -8.73 -41.04 2.75
C LYS A 263 -7.27 -40.67 2.88
N LEU A 264 -6.88 -40.27 4.09
CA LEU A 264 -5.53 -39.83 4.46
C LEU A 264 -4.95 -40.76 5.50
N GLN A 265 -3.76 -41.29 5.24
CA GLN A 265 -3.01 -42.05 6.25
C GLN A 265 -2.39 -41.07 7.27
N ALA A 266 -1.83 -41.55 8.36
CA ALA A 266 -1.05 -40.77 9.31
C ALA A 266 0.17 -40.14 8.58
N GLY A 267 0.37 -38.83 8.73
CA GLY A 267 1.44 -38.07 8.08
C GLY A 267 1.24 -37.81 6.58
N GLU A 268 0.10 -38.17 6.00
CA GLU A 268 -0.13 -38.06 4.55
C GLU A 268 -0.76 -36.70 4.18
N SER A 269 -0.25 -36.09 3.09
CA SER A 269 -0.87 -34.96 2.40
C SER A 269 -1.46 -35.39 1.06
N LYS A 270 -2.65 -34.94 0.73
CA LYS A 270 -3.30 -35.14 -0.58
C LYS A 270 -3.93 -33.87 -1.11
N THR A 271 -3.73 -33.60 -2.40
CA THR A 271 -4.45 -32.55 -3.12
C THR A 271 -5.75 -33.08 -3.67
N VAL A 272 -6.86 -32.48 -3.26
CA VAL A 272 -8.20 -32.75 -3.80
C VAL A 272 -8.49 -31.72 -4.88
N ARG A 273 -8.62 -32.19 -6.13
CA ARG A 273 -8.88 -31.33 -7.29
C ARG A 273 -10.35 -31.34 -7.62
N GLN A 274 -10.97 -30.16 -7.58
CA GLN A 274 -12.39 -29.99 -7.87
C GLN A 274 -12.57 -29.09 -9.07
N ARG A 275 -13.52 -29.44 -9.96
CA ARG A 275 -13.84 -28.68 -11.17
C ARG A 275 -15.33 -28.45 -11.26
N PHE A 276 -15.76 -27.25 -11.59
CA PHE A 276 -17.15 -26.94 -11.88
C PHE A 276 -17.27 -25.72 -12.80
N ALA A 277 -18.45 -25.57 -13.42
CA ALA A 277 -18.73 -24.43 -14.29
C ALA A 277 -19.64 -23.42 -13.60
N VAL A 278 -19.37 -22.14 -13.85
CA VAL A 278 -20.21 -21.00 -13.49
C VAL A 278 -20.84 -20.46 -14.77
N ARG A 279 -22.16 -20.32 -14.77
CA ARG A 279 -22.91 -19.70 -15.86
C ARG A 279 -23.06 -18.21 -15.62
N ASN A 280 -22.92 -17.41 -16.69
CA ASN A 280 -23.02 -15.95 -16.65
C ASN A 280 -22.20 -15.34 -15.51
N PRO A 281 -20.88 -15.62 -15.43
CA PRO A 281 -20.06 -15.12 -14.34
C PRO A 281 -19.99 -13.59 -14.39
N LYS A 282 -19.97 -12.95 -13.22
CA LYS A 282 -19.57 -11.55 -13.09
C LYS A 282 -18.06 -11.52 -13.19
N LEU A 283 -17.55 -10.92 -14.27
CA LEU A 283 -16.12 -10.88 -14.53
C LEU A 283 -15.47 -9.72 -13.77
N TRP A 284 -14.31 -9.99 -13.19
CA TRP A 284 -13.50 -8.98 -12.52
C TRP A 284 -12.79 -8.08 -13.56
N SER A 285 -12.80 -6.79 -13.30
CA SER A 285 -12.05 -5.78 -14.08
C SER A 285 -11.77 -4.55 -13.20
N PRO A 286 -10.85 -3.65 -13.59
CA PRO A 286 -10.62 -2.39 -12.87
C PRO A 286 -11.88 -1.58 -12.57
N ASP A 287 -12.82 -1.53 -13.49
CA ASP A 287 -14.06 -0.74 -13.33
C ASP A 287 -15.20 -1.52 -12.65
N SER A 288 -15.07 -2.85 -12.54
CA SER A 288 -16.04 -3.72 -11.88
C SER A 288 -15.31 -4.85 -11.17
N PRO A 289 -14.67 -4.59 -10.03
CA PRO A 289 -13.82 -5.53 -9.32
C PRO A 289 -14.66 -6.54 -8.50
N TYR A 290 -15.43 -7.37 -9.19
CA TYR A 290 -16.31 -8.31 -8.54
C TYR A 290 -15.56 -9.52 -8.01
N LEU A 291 -15.68 -9.77 -6.70
CA LEU A 291 -15.02 -10.87 -5.99
C LEU A 291 -16.03 -11.94 -5.61
N TYR A 292 -15.74 -13.18 -6.00
CA TYR A 292 -16.37 -14.38 -5.48
C TYR A 292 -15.61 -14.89 -4.24
N ARG A 293 -16.26 -15.74 -3.46
CA ARG A 293 -15.75 -16.33 -2.22
C ARG A 293 -15.70 -17.85 -2.37
N ILE A 294 -14.50 -18.43 -2.38
CA ILE A 294 -14.29 -19.87 -2.30
C ILE A 294 -14.21 -20.23 -0.82
N GLN A 295 -15.29 -20.79 -0.29
CA GLN A 295 -15.31 -21.34 1.06
C GLN A 295 -14.88 -22.81 0.99
N SER A 296 -13.70 -23.14 1.51
CA SER A 296 -13.17 -24.50 1.59
C SER A 296 -13.35 -25.04 3.00
N ARG A 297 -13.86 -26.26 3.13
CA ARG A 297 -14.07 -26.95 4.42
C ARG A 297 -13.58 -28.39 4.36
N VAL A 298 -12.94 -28.84 5.44
CA VAL A 298 -12.58 -30.22 5.69
C VAL A 298 -13.54 -30.78 6.73
N LYS A 299 -14.30 -31.85 6.39
CA LYS A 299 -15.39 -32.39 7.23
C LYS A 299 -15.19 -33.86 7.54
N ALA A 300 -15.42 -34.24 8.81
CA ALA A 300 -15.53 -35.60 9.25
C ALA A 300 -17.00 -35.87 9.65
N GLY A 301 -17.79 -36.45 8.77
CA GLY A 301 -19.23 -36.53 8.96
C GLY A 301 -19.89 -35.17 9.00
N HIS A 302 -20.47 -34.78 10.14
CA HIS A 302 -21.10 -33.48 10.37
C HIS A 302 -20.13 -32.43 10.94
N GLU A 303 -19.03 -32.85 11.50
CA GLU A 303 -18.02 -31.97 12.12
C GLU A 303 -17.19 -31.30 11.02
N VAL A 304 -16.99 -29.96 11.16
CA VAL A 304 -16.06 -29.20 10.34
C VAL A 304 -14.75 -29.10 11.10
N LEU A 305 -13.71 -29.76 10.58
CA LEU A 305 -12.41 -29.83 11.21
C LEU A 305 -11.57 -28.58 10.94
N ASP A 306 -11.65 -28.08 9.71
CA ASP A 306 -10.88 -26.94 9.23
C ASP A 306 -11.57 -26.25 8.05
N GLY A 307 -11.23 -24.99 7.79
CA GLY A 307 -11.71 -24.25 6.63
C GLY A 307 -11.32 -22.76 6.66
N GLY A 308 -11.56 -22.13 5.52
CA GLY A 308 -11.32 -20.71 5.31
C GLY A 308 -11.98 -20.24 4.02
N VAL A 309 -11.92 -18.93 3.79
CA VAL A 309 -12.41 -18.30 2.56
C VAL A 309 -11.22 -17.79 1.76
N THR A 310 -11.20 -18.06 0.46
CA THR A 310 -10.29 -17.45 -0.51
C THR A 310 -11.12 -16.57 -1.44
N ARG A 311 -10.86 -15.26 -1.48
CA ARG A 311 -11.50 -14.35 -2.44
C ARG A 311 -10.88 -14.53 -3.81
N VAL A 312 -11.69 -14.50 -4.85
CA VAL A 312 -11.23 -14.71 -6.23
C VAL A 312 -12.02 -13.84 -7.21
N GLY A 313 -11.38 -13.38 -8.25
CA GLY A 313 -12.02 -12.66 -9.36
C GLY A 313 -11.86 -13.43 -10.67
N ILE A 314 -12.98 -13.74 -11.33
CA ILE A 314 -12.95 -14.43 -12.62
C ILE A 314 -12.62 -13.43 -13.71
N ARG A 315 -11.47 -13.57 -14.36
CA ARG A 315 -11.04 -12.73 -15.48
C ARG A 315 -10.19 -13.48 -16.49
N LYS A 316 -10.14 -12.95 -17.72
CA LYS A 316 -9.23 -13.40 -18.77
C LYS A 316 -8.35 -12.22 -19.19
N ALA A 317 -7.06 -12.30 -18.90
CA ALA A 317 -6.06 -11.31 -19.28
C ALA A 317 -5.12 -11.92 -20.34
N GLU A 318 -4.88 -11.17 -21.41
CA GLU A 318 -4.06 -11.65 -22.55
C GLU A 318 -3.17 -10.52 -23.06
N PHE A 319 -1.87 -10.78 -23.15
CA PHE A 319 -0.90 -9.92 -23.83
C PHE A 319 -0.69 -10.50 -25.22
N LYS A 320 -1.03 -9.73 -26.27
CA LYS A 320 -1.11 -10.21 -27.65
C LYS A 320 -0.10 -9.53 -28.57
N GLY A 321 1.07 -9.17 -28.04
CA GLY A 321 2.10 -8.52 -28.85
C GLY A 321 1.57 -7.24 -29.51
N LYS A 322 1.58 -7.18 -30.83
CA LYS A 322 1.12 -6.01 -31.60
C LYS A 322 -0.36 -5.66 -31.40
N ASP A 323 -1.18 -6.58 -30.94
CA ASP A 323 -2.59 -6.31 -30.63
C ASP A 323 -2.78 -5.77 -29.19
N GLY A 324 -1.73 -5.60 -28.41
CA GLY A 324 -1.74 -5.02 -27.08
C GLY A 324 -2.33 -5.90 -26.00
N PHE A 325 -2.76 -5.25 -24.93
CA PHE A 325 -3.37 -5.92 -23.77
C PHE A 325 -4.90 -6.06 -23.92
N TRP A 326 -5.41 -7.25 -23.67
CA TRP A 326 -6.82 -7.59 -23.74
C TRP A 326 -7.33 -8.10 -22.39
N LEU A 327 -8.50 -7.61 -21.98
CA LEU A 327 -9.19 -8.05 -20.77
C LEU A 327 -10.59 -8.52 -21.11
N ASN A 328 -10.93 -9.73 -20.66
CA ASN A 328 -12.26 -10.33 -20.83
C ASN A 328 -12.74 -10.35 -22.30
N GLY A 329 -11.79 -10.57 -23.22
CA GLY A 329 -12.04 -10.67 -24.65
C GLY A 329 -12.18 -9.34 -25.40
N LYS A 330 -11.80 -8.22 -24.78
CA LYS A 330 -11.81 -6.88 -25.39
C LYS A 330 -10.45 -6.21 -25.24
N PRO A 331 -10.04 -5.36 -26.22
CA PRO A 331 -8.88 -4.49 -26.03
C PRO A 331 -9.09 -3.61 -24.79
N PHE A 332 -8.06 -3.48 -23.94
CA PHE A 332 -8.14 -2.69 -22.71
C PHE A 332 -7.64 -1.25 -22.91
N GLY A 333 -6.69 -1.05 -23.82
CA GLY A 333 -5.94 0.20 -24.00
C GLY A 333 -4.68 0.21 -23.14
N GLN A 334 -4.26 1.39 -22.71
CA GLN A 334 -3.04 1.56 -21.94
C GLN A 334 -3.24 1.24 -20.45
N LEU A 335 -2.32 0.47 -19.88
CA LEU A 335 -2.19 0.22 -18.45
C LEU A 335 -1.34 1.32 -17.84
N VAL A 336 -1.96 2.38 -17.31
CA VAL A 336 -1.19 3.46 -16.69
C VAL A 336 -1.46 3.49 -15.19
N GLY A 337 -0.39 3.62 -14.43
CA GLY A 337 -0.47 3.63 -12.99
C GLY A 337 0.82 4.09 -12.34
N ALA A 338 1.19 3.46 -11.23
CA ALA A 338 2.34 3.89 -10.45
C ALA A 338 3.11 2.73 -9.84
N ASN A 339 4.33 2.99 -9.42
CA ASN A 339 5.09 2.13 -8.52
C ASN A 339 4.65 2.35 -7.07
N ARG A 340 4.98 1.47 -6.12
CA ARG A 340 4.71 1.71 -4.71
C ARG A 340 5.81 1.17 -3.80
N HIS A 341 6.45 2.06 -3.04
CA HIS A 341 7.04 1.75 -1.75
C HIS A 341 5.95 1.81 -0.67
N GLN A 342 6.11 1.07 0.42
CA GLN A 342 5.05 0.95 1.43
C GLN A 342 5.25 1.88 2.63
N ASP A 343 6.33 2.65 2.68
CA ASP A 343 6.62 3.54 3.81
C ASP A 343 5.63 4.71 3.95
N PHE A 344 5.45 5.14 5.18
CA PHE A 344 4.59 6.26 5.56
C PHE A 344 5.32 7.19 6.53
N ALA A 345 4.91 8.44 6.56
CA ALA A 345 5.47 9.44 7.47
C ALA A 345 5.58 8.92 8.90
N TYR A 346 6.72 9.10 9.52
CA TYR A 346 7.14 8.71 10.86
C TYR A 346 7.32 7.21 11.08
N VAL A 347 6.41 6.36 10.62
CA VAL A 347 6.35 4.93 10.97
C VAL A 347 7.09 4.01 9.99
N GLY A 348 7.64 4.57 8.90
CA GLY A 348 8.28 3.76 7.87
C GLY A 348 7.34 2.68 7.33
N ASN A 349 7.79 1.43 7.32
CA ASN A 349 7.02 0.31 6.76
C ASN A 349 5.91 -0.23 7.71
N ALA A 350 5.82 0.26 8.94
CA ALA A 350 4.87 -0.26 9.94
C ALA A 350 3.46 0.34 9.76
N LEU A 351 2.79 -0.02 8.66
CA LEU A 351 1.45 0.43 8.34
C LEU A 351 0.39 -0.57 8.78
N PRO A 352 -0.70 -0.11 9.40
CA PRO A 352 -1.84 -0.97 9.67
C PRO A 352 -2.63 -1.29 8.39
N ASN A 353 -3.39 -2.37 8.42
CA ASN A 353 -4.20 -2.84 7.29
C ASN A 353 -5.14 -1.78 6.73
N SER A 354 -5.73 -0.95 7.59
CA SER A 354 -6.59 0.15 7.19
C SER A 354 -5.86 1.19 6.32
N GLN A 355 -4.58 1.47 6.63
CA GLN A 355 -3.77 2.40 5.84
C GLN A 355 -3.31 1.78 4.51
N GLN A 356 -3.03 0.48 4.49
CA GLN A 356 -2.78 -0.26 3.25
C GLN A 356 -3.97 -0.14 2.29
N TRP A 357 -5.18 -0.29 2.81
CA TRP A 357 -6.41 -0.14 2.05
C TRP A 357 -6.63 1.31 1.56
N ARG A 358 -6.38 2.32 2.43
CA ARG A 358 -6.49 3.73 2.07
C ARG A 358 -5.51 4.10 0.96
N ASP A 359 -4.28 3.56 0.98
CA ASP A 359 -3.29 3.77 -0.07
C ASP A 359 -3.78 3.20 -1.42
N ALA A 360 -4.31 1.98 -1.45
CA ALA A 360 -4.87 1.38 -2.67
C ALA A 360 -6.03 2.21 -3.22
N LYS A 361 -6.93 2.68 -2.34
CA LYS A 361 -8.04 3.55 -2.74
C LYS A 361 -7.53 4.85 -3.37
N ARG A 362 -6.56 5.53 -2.75
CA ARG A 362 -5.98 6.77 -3.29
C ARG A 362 -5.34 6.59 -4.66
N LEU A 363 -4.66 5.47 -4.85
CA LEU A 363 -4.08 5.15 -6.16
C LEU A 363 -5.18 4.95 -7.20
N ARG A 364 -6.28 4.29 -6.85
CA ARG A 364 -7.43 4.13 -7.75
C ARG A 364 -8.15 5.46 -7.99
N ASP A 365 -8.33 6.30 -6.98
CA ASP A 365 -8.91 7.65 -7.08
C ASP A 365 -8.06 8.57 -7.98
N ALA A 366 -6.74 8.39 -7.97
CA ALA A 366 -5.82 9.06 -8.90
C ALA A 366 -5.92 8.56 -10.36
N GLY A 367 -6.78 7.56 -10.63
CA GLY A 367 -6.97 7.00 -11.97
C GLY A 367 -5.99 5.87 -12.33
N CYS A 368 -5.16 5.40 -11.40
CA CYS A 368 -4.30 4.26 -11.66
C CYS A 368 -5.11 3.00 -11.98
N THR A 369 -4.64 2.23 -12.96
CA THR A 369 -5.19 0.91 -13.31
C THR A 369 -4.23 -0.22 -12.98
N ILE A 370 -2.94 0.10 -12.82
CA ILE A 370 -1.88 -0.86 -12.50
C ILE A 370 -0.92 -0.29 -11.46
N ILE A 371 -0.46 -1.13 -10.55
CA ILE A 371 0.57 -0.81 -9.56
C ILE A 371 1.72 -1.80 -9.72
N ARG A 372 2.94 -1.30 -9.86
CA ARG A 372 4.14 -2.12 -9.74
C ARG A 372 4.68 -2.00 -8.32
N VAL A 373 4.78 -3.12 -7.62
CA VAL A 373 5.27 -3.11 -6.25
C VAL A 373 6.79 -3.16 -6.25
N ALA A 374 7.38 -1.99 -6.21
CA ALA A 374 8.83 -1.80 -6.27
C ALA A 374 9.43 -1.79 -4.85
N HIS A 375 10.47 -2.53 -4.55
CA HIS A 375 11.06 -3.61 -5.35
C HIS A 375 10.99 -4.87 -4.48
N TYR A 376 9.78 -5.22 -4.00
CA TYR A 376 9.51 -6.31 -3.06
C TYR A 376 8.01 -6.57 -2.92
N PRO A 377 7.59 -7.77 -2.52
CA PRO A 377 6.18 -8.08 -2.26
C PRO A 377 5.61 -7.20 -1.15
N GLN A 378 4.46 -6.60 -1.41
CA GLN A 378 3.78 -5.71 -0.48
C GLN A 378 3.04 -6.48 0.61
N ASP A 379 2.49 -5.74 1.55
CA ASP A 379 1.63 -6.23 2.63
C ASP A 379 0.42 -7.00 2.06
N PRO A 380 0.00 -8.14 2.66
CA PRO A 380 -1.19 -8.88 2.23
C PRO A 380 -2.46 -8.02 2.20
N ALA A 381 -2.65 -7.11 3.15
CA ALA A 381 -3.81 -6.22 3.17
C ALA A 381 -3.82 -5.22 1.99
N PHE A 382 -2.66 -4.83 1.47
CA PHE A 382 -2.58 -4.03 0.24
C PHE A 382 -3.01 -4.85 -0.98
N MET A 383 -2.62 -6.13 -1.05
CA MET A 383 -3.03 -7.01 -2.14
C MET A 383 -4.54 -7.27 -2.11
N ASP A 384 -5.11 -7.53 -0.93
CA ASP A 384 -6.56 -7.62 -0.72
C ASP A 384 -7.29 -6.35 -1.16
N ALA A 385 -6.72 -5.18 -0.85
CA ALA A 385 -7.28 -3.88 -1.25
C ALA A 385 -7.19 -3.67 -2.77
N CYS A 386 -6.10 -4.09 -3.42
CA CYS A 386 -5.98 -4.03 -4.88
C CYS A 386 -7.05 -4.86 -5.59
N ASP A 387 -7.39 -6.04 -5.04
CA ASP A 387 -8.49 -6.85 -5.54
C ASP A 387 -9.84 -6.11 -5.48
N GLU A 388 -10.11 -5.40 -4.37
CA GLU A 388 -11.33 -4.62 -4.15
C GLU A 388 -11.40 -3.34 -4.99
N MET A 389 -10.23 -2.69 -5.20
CA MET A 389 -10.12 -1.45 -5.97
C MET A 389 -10.05 -1.67 -7.48
N GLY A 390 -9.88 -2.91 -7.95
CA GLY A 390 -9.68 -3.17 -9.37
C GLY A 390 -8.31 -2.69 -9.86
N LEU A 391 -7.30 -2.71 -9.02
CA LEU A 391 -5.93 -2.39 -9.41
C LEU A 391 -5.21 -3.65 -9.88
N PHE A 392 -4.67 -3.64 -11.07
CA PHE A 392 -3.70 -4.66 -11.46
C PHE A 392 -2.40 -4.48 -10.69
N VAL A 393 -1.70 -5.59 -10.44
CA VAL A 393 -0.42 -5.57 -9.72
C VAL A 393 0.65 -6.35 -10.49
N ILE A 394 1.83 -5.75 -10.60
CA ILE A 394 3.07 -6.43 -10.96
C ILE A 394 3.80 -6.73 -9.66
N VAL A 395 3.91 -8.02 -9.29
CA VAL A 395 4.56 -8.42 -8.04
C VAL A 395 6.03 -8.74 -8.29
N ALA A 396 6.92 -7.99 -7.63
CA ALA A 396 8.36 -8.10 -7.79
C ALA A 396 9.01 -8.93 -6.68
N THR A 397 10.02 -9.74 -7.04
CA THR A 397 10.90 -10.41 -6.06
C THR A 397 11.80 -9.37 -5.37
N PRO A 398 12.17 -9.55 -4.09
CA PRO A 398 12.98 -8.57 -3.38
C PRO A 398 14.37 -8.35 -4.00
N GLY A 399 14.68 -7.13 -4.42
CA GLY A 399 16.02 -6.77 -4.89
C GLY A 399 16.07 -5.62 -5.88
N TRP A 400 17.13 -4.80 -5.76
CA TRP A 400 17.40 -3.64 -6.61
C TRP A 400 18.90 -3.35 -6.68
N GLN A 401 19.44 -3.23 -7.90
CA GLN A 401 20.80 -2.82 -8.19
C GLN A 401 21.90 -3.56 -7.38
N TYR A 402 21.68 -4.84 -7.08
CA TYR A 402 22.64 -5.63 -6.33
C TYR A 402 22.63 -7.10 -6.75
N TRP A 403 23.84 -7.62 -6.98
CA TRP A 403 24.09 -9.04 -7.25
C TRP A 403 25.24 -9.57 -6.41
N ASN A 404 25.04 -10.70 -5.74
CA ASN A 404 26.11 -11.44 -5.07
C ASN A 404 26.45 -12.72 -5.84
N LYS A 405 27.73 -12.89 -6.16
CA LYS A 405 28.23 -14.08 -6.89
C LYS A 405 28.19 -15.38 -6.07
N ASN A 406 27.93 -15.31 -4.76
CA ASN A 406 27.71 -16.50 -3.94
C ASN A 406 26.46 -17.24 -4.43
N PRO A 407 26.54 -18.54 -4.79
CA PRO A 407 25.38 -19.31 -5.25
C PRO A 407 24.21 -19.36 -4.25
N GLU A 408 24.49 -19.25 -2.94
CA GLU A 408 23.42 -19.20 -1.92
C GLU A 408 22.54 -17.98 -2.04
N PHE A 409 23.09 -16.83 -2.48
CA PHE A 409 22.28 -15.64 -2.75
C PHE A 409 21.24 -15.91 -3.85
N ALA A 410 21.66 -16.49 -4.98
CA ALA A 410 20.74 -16.84 -6.06
C ALA A 410 19.66 -17.84 -5.60
N LYS A 411 20.01 -18.83 -4.78
CA LYS A 411 19.05 -19.78 -4.21
C LYS A 411 18.01 -19.08 -3.32
N LEU A 412 18.43 -18.11 -2.51
CA LEU A 412 17.54 -17.34 -1.66
C LEU A 412 16.58 -16.47 -2.49
N VAL A 413 17.10 -15.83 -3.57
CA VAL A 413 16.23 -15.06 -4.49
C VAL A 413 15.21 -15.98 -5.16
N HIS A 414 15.62 -17.15 -5.65
CA HIS A 414 14.72 -18.12 -6.26
C HIS A 414 13.69 -18.67 -5.26
N ARG A 415 14.08 -18.87 -3.99
CA ARG A 415 13.14 -19.21 -2.91
C ARG A 415 12.10 -18.10 -2.73
N ASN A 416 12.54 -16.85 -2.63
CA ASN A 416 11.65 -15.70 -2.51
C ASN A 416 10.67 -15.62 -3.69
N THR A 417 11.13 -15.93 -4.91
CA THR A 417 10.25 -15.99 -6.09
C THR A 417 9.15 -17.05 -5.93
N ARG A 418 9.47 -18.25 -5.43
CA ARG A 418 8.48 -19.29 -5.16
C ARG A 418 7.47 -18.86 -4.10
N GLU A 419 7.97 -18.37 -2.97
CA GLU A 419 7.15 -17.94 -1.84
C GLU A 419 6.22 -16.79 -2.22
N MET A 420 6.70 -15.81 -2.97
CA MET A 420 5.91 -14.70 -3.52
C MET A 420 4.74 -15.20 -4.37
N ILE A 421 5.01 -16.12 -5.30
CA ILE A 421 3.96 -16.66 -6.17
C ILE A 421 2.94 -17.47 -5.37
N ARG A 422 3.38 -18.34 -4.48
CA ARG A 422 2.52 -19.17 -3.61
C ARG A 422 1.63 -18.32 -2.72
N ARG A 423 2.17 -17.21 -2.17
CA ARG A 423 1.42 -16.27 -1.35
C ARG A 423 0.31 -15.56 -2.15
N ASP A 424 0.65 -15.01 -3.34
CA ASP A 424 -0.20 -14.05 -4.04
C ASP A 424 -0.98 -14.64 -5.23
N ARG A 425 -0.83 -15.93 -5.53
CA ARG A 425 -1.38 -16.59 -6.75
C ARG A 425 -2.90 -16.55 -6.89
N ASN A 426 -3.65 -16.37 -5.81
CA ASN A 426 -5.11 -16.33 -5.84
C ASN A 426 -5.70 -14.93 -6.03
N HIS A 427 -4.89 -13.87 -5.91
CA HIS A 427 -5.35 -12.49 -6.11
C HIS A 427 -5.67 -12.19 -7.58
N PRO A 428 -6.90 -11.80 -7.93
CA PRO A 428 -7.23 -11.39 -9.30
C PRO A 428 -6.50 -10.13 -9.74
N SER A 429 -6.05 -9.29 -8.83
CA SER A 429 -5.24 -8.10 -9.10
C SER A 429 -3.87 -8.46 -9.69
N VAL A 430 -3.24 -9.55 -9.31
CA VAL A 430 -1.91 -9.93 -9.81
C VAL A 430 -1.96 -10.22 -11.32
N LEU A 431 -1.37 -9.33 -12.10
CA LEU A 431 -1.36 -9.40 -13.56
C LEU A 431 -0.06 -10.00 -14.09
N MET A 432 1.07 -9.63 -13.50
CA MET A 432 2.41 -10.07 -13.90
C MET A 432 3.26 -10.44 -12.68
N TRP A 433 4.22 -11.33 -12.90
CA TRP A 433 5.29 -11.61 -11.96
C TRP A 433 6.59 -10.99 -12.48
N GLU A 434 7.32 -10.31 -11.62
CA GLU A 434 8.67 -9.80 -11.89
C GLU A 434 9.68 -10.62 -11.07
N PRO A 435 10.15 -11.78 -11.60
CA PRO A 435 10.98 -12.71 -10.84
C PRO A 435 12.47 -12.37 -10.90
N ILE A 436 12.81 -11.26 -11.54
CA ILE A 436 14.17 -10.75 -11.68
C ILE A 436 14.42 -9.61 -10.68
N LEU A 437 15.69 -9.28 -10.49
CA LEU A 437 16.11 -8.15 -9.64
C LEU A 437 16.15 -6.88 -10.48
N ASN A 438 15.41 -5.84 -10.05
CA ASN A 438 15.35 -4.58 -10.78
C ASN A 438 16.74 -3.96 -10.96
N GLU A 439 17.03 -3.45 -12.17
CA GLU A 439 18.29 -2.74 -12.50
C GLU A 439 19.55 -3.43 -12.01
N THR A 440 19.60 -4.75 -12.11
CA THR A 440 20.68 -5.57 -11.55
C THR A 440 21.41 -6.33 -12.66
N PRO A 441 22.76 -6.31 -12.69
CA PRO A 441 23.55 -7.07 -13.66
C PRO A 441 23.65 -8.55 -13.25
N TYR A 442 22.53 -9.24 -13.21
CA TYR A 442 22.46 -10.66 -12.89
C TYR A 442 22.90 -11.53 -14.08
N PRO A 443 23.42 -12.77 -13.85
CA PRO A 443 23.75 -13.71 -14.93
C PRO A 443 22.50 -14.14 -15.70
N ARG A 444 22.64 -14.35 -17.02
CA ARG A 444 21.58 -14.87 -17.90
C ARG A 444 20.90 -16.12 -17.31
N ASP A 445 21.69 -17.09 -16.84
CA ASP A 445 21.16 -18.35 -16.32
C ASP A 445 20.30 -18.15 -15.07
N PHE A 446 20.60 -17.15 -14.23
CA PHE A 446 19.74 -16.76 -13.11
C PHE A 446 18.35 -16.33 -13.60
N ALA A 447 18.28 -15.46 -14.62
CA ALA A 447 17.01 -14.97 -15.15
C ALA A 447 16.20 -16.09 -15.82
N LEU A 448 16.84 -16.98 -16.55
CA LEU A 448 16.17 -18.14 -17.17
C LEU A 448 15.64 -19.12 -16.11
N GLU A 449 16.39 -19.36 -15.04
CA GLU A 449 15.93 -20.19 -13.92
C GLU A 449 14.77 -19.52 -13.18
N ALA A 450 14.81 -18.20 -12.92
CA ALA A 450 13.70 -17.46 -12.33
C ALA A 450 12.41 -17.55 -13.18
N LEU A 451 12.56 -17.49 -14.50
CA LEU A 451 11.43 -17.68 -15.44
C LEU A 451 10.89 -19.11 -15.37
N ARG A 452 11.76 -20.12 -15.35
CA ARG A 452 11.38 -21.54 -15.22
C ARG A 452 10.57 -21.76 -13.94
N ILE A 453 11.08 -21.26 -12.81
CA ILE A 453 10.41 -21.33 -11.50
C ILE A 453 9.04 -20.68 -11.56
N THR A 454 8.93 -19.51 -12.14
CA THR A 454 7.66 -18.77 -12.24
C THR A 454 6.61 -19.57 -13.04
N ARG A 455 7.01 -20.16 -14.15
CA ARG A 455 6.13 -20.98 -14.98
C ARG A 455 5.72 -22.28 -14.30
N GLU A 456 6.61 -22.87 -13.50
CA GLU A 456 6.27 -24.08 -12.72
C GLU A 456 5.35 -23.80 -11.55
N GLU A 457 5.56 -22.70 -10.82
CA GLU A 457 4.70 -22.31 -9.67
C GLU A 457 3.32 -21.78 -10.11
N PHE A 458 3.24 -21.21 -11.33
CA PHE A 458 1.98 -20.77 -11.92
C PHE A 458 1.85 -21.26 -13.38
N PRO A 459 1.53 -22.53 -13.59
CA PRO A 459 1.51 -23.14 -14.95
C PRO A 459 0.28 -22.77 -15.78
N TYR A 460 -0.62 -21.91 -15.27
CA TYR A 460 -1.90 -21.58 -15.88
C TYR A 460 -1.82 -20.26 -16.66
N PRO A 461 -2.60 -20.12 -17.75
CA PRO A 461 -2.62 -18.91 -18.57
C PRO A 461 -3.17 -17.69 -17.82
N GLY A 462 -2.90 -16.49 -18.32
CA GLY A 462 -3.49 -15.25 -17.84
C GLY A 462 -2.65 -14.48 -16.81
N ARG A 463 -1.44 -14.96 -16.47
CA ARG A 463 -0.44 -14.26 -15.69
C ARG A 463 0.93 -14.33 -16.35
N PRO A 464 1.20 -13.46 -17.32
CA PRO A 464 2.52 -13.41 -17.98
C PRO A 464 3.61 -12.96 -17.00
N VAL A 465 4.85 -13.18 -17.38
CA VAL A 465 6.03 -12.80 -16.60
C VAL A 465 6.67 -11.57 -17.23
N ALA A 466 6.82 -10.50 -16.45
CA ALA A 466 7.58 -9.34 -16.88
C ALA A 466 9.08 -9.57 -16.72
N ALA A 467 9.88 -8.97 -17.61
CA ALA A 467 11.32 -9.16 -17.66
C ALA A 467 12.10 -7.85 -17.45
N ALA A 468 13.43 -7.99 -17.44
CA ALA A 468 14.37 -6.89 -17.61
C ALA A 468 14.20 -6.20 -18.98
N ASP A 469 15.06 -5.23 -19.24
CA ASP A 469 14.96 -4.37 -20.42
C ASP A 469 14.86 -5.15 -21.74
N VAL A 470 14.14 -4.58 -22.68
CA VAL A 470 13.92 -5.12 -24.04
C VAL A 470 15.22 -5.46 -24.77
N HIS A 471 16.32 -4.80 -24.42
CA HIS A 471 17.64 -4.99 -25.01
C HIS A 471 18.48 -6.08 -24.33
N SER A 472 18.02 -6.73 -23.26
CA SER A 472 18.74 -7.79 -22.56
C SER A 472 18.85 -9.05 -23.41
N LYS A 473 19.96 -9.19 -24.13
CA LYS A 473 20.21 -10.34 -25.03
C LYS A 473 20.22 -11.67 -24.28
N GLY A 474 19.56 -12.67 -24.86
CA GLY A 474 19.47 -14.01 -24.29
C GLY A 474 18.52 -14.14 -23.10
N VAL A 475 17.87 -13.07 -22.68
CA VAL A 475 16.89 -13.02 -21.60
C VAL A 475 15.53 -12.54 -22.11
N ALA A 476 15.45 -11.34 -22.63
CA ALA A 476 14.21 -10.68 -22.99
C ALA A 476 13.33 -11.49 -23.96
N GLU A 477 13.93 -12.18 -24.94
CA GLU A 477 13.21 -13.01 -25.89
C GLU A 477 12.47 -14.21 -25.30
N ASN A 478 12.72 -14.55 -24.02
CA ASN A 478 12.10 -15.69 -23.35
C ASN A 478 10.88 -15.28 -22.51
N TYR A 479 10.69 -13.97 -22.29
CA TYR A 479 9.64 -13.44 -21.44
C TYR A 479 8.43 -12.99 -22.27
N ASP A 480 7.25 -12.94 -21.66
CA ASP A 480 6.01 -12.60 -22.37
C ASP A 480 5.81 -11.06 -22.48
N VAL A 481 6.26 -10.33 -21.48
CA VAL A 481 6.27 -8.87 -21.42
C VAL A 481 7.68 -8.42 -21.06
N VAL A 482 8.15 -7.36 -21.71
CA VAL A 482 9.47 -6.80 -21.44
C VAL A 482 9.39 -5.32 -21.08
N TYR A 483 10.39 -4.84 -20.37
CA TYR A 483 10.48 -3.43 -20.01
C TYR A 483 11.18 -2.62 -21.10
N GLY A 484 10.54 -1.52 -21.49
CA GLY A 484 11.04 -0.61 -22.51
C GLY A 484 10.27 0.70 -22.49
N TRP A 485 10.60 1.57 -23.45
CA TRP A 485 9.98 2.87 -23.61
C TRP A 485 9.09 2.92 -24.85
N PRO A 486 8.17 3.91 -24.97
CA PRO A 486 7.43 4.15 -26.20
C PRO A 486 8.41 4.34 -27.39
N GLY A 487 8.20 3.57 -28.46
CA GLY A 487 9.08 3.54 -29.63
C GLY A 487 10.15 2.44 -29.61
N ASP A 488 10.32 1.69 -28.54
CA ASP A 488 11.21 0.51 -28.50
C ASP A 488 10.64 -0.66 -29.31
N ASP A 489 9.34 -0.69 -29.55
CA ASP A 489 8.64 -1.65 -30.40
C ASP A 489 9.08 -1.56 -31.86
N GLU A 490 9.48 -0.38 -32.33
CA GLU A 490 10.04 -0.19 -33.70
C GLU A 490 11.44 -0.79 -33.81
N LYS A 491 12.16 -0.93 -32.68
CA LYS A 491 13.54 -1.45 -32.61
C LYS A 491 13.60 -2.92 -32.27
N ALA A 492 12.59 -3.43 -31.58
CA ALA A 492 12.53 -4.82 -31.14
C ALA A 492 11.82 -5.67 -32.19
N ASP A 493 12.55 -6.52 -32.91
CA ASP A 493 11.97 -7.50 -33.84
C ASP A 493 11.32 -8.69 -33.07
N ARG A 494 10.32 -8.37 -32.23
CA ARG A 494 9.60 -9.33 -31.38
C ARG A 494 8.10 -9.00 -31.33
N PRO A 495 7.39 -9.23 -32.42
CA PRO A 495 5.99 -8.79 -32.57
C PRO A 495 5.01 -9.50 -31.62
N GLU A 496 5.39 -10.61 -31.01
CA GLU A 496 4.57 -11.39 -30.07
C GLU A 496 4.66 -10.87 -28.62
N GLN A 497 5.65 -10.05 -28.28
CA GLN A 497 5.83 -9.51 -26.93
C GLN A 497 5.17 -8.15 -26.75
N CYS A 498 4.64 -7.89 -25.58
CA CYS A 498 4.22 -6.55 -25.16
C CYS A 498 5.34 -5.83 -24.41
N ILE A 499 5.38 -4.51 -24.55
CA ILE A 499 6.36 -3.63 -23.90
C ILE A 499 5.65 -2.77 -22.87
N PHE A 500 6.24 -2.66 -21.66
CA PHE A 500 5.72 -1.86 -20.56
C PHE A 500 6.84 -0.98 -19.98
N THR A 501 6.57 0.28 -19.74
CA THR A 501 7.52 1.16 -19.02
C THR A 501 7.40 0.94 -17.51
N ARG A 502 8.40 0.29 -16.92
CA ARG A 502 8.37 -0.02 -15.47
C ARG A 502 8.36 1.21 -14.57
N GLU A 503 9.00 2.31 -15.03
CA GLU A 503 9.13 3.56 -14.28
C GLU A 503 9.13 4.73 -15.24
N PHE A 504 8.20 5.68 -15.10
CA PHE A 504 8.18 6.93 -15.86
C PHE A 504 8.02 8.13 -14.92
N GLY A 505 8.33 9.34 -15.40
CA GLY A 505 8.23 10.57 -14.64
C GLY A 505 9.49 10.93 -13.87
N GLU A 506 10.56 10.16 -14.01
CA GLU A 506 11.89 10.46 -13.48
C GLU A 506 12.77 11.21 -14.49
N ASN A 507 12.31 12.35 -14.98
CA ASN A 507 13.17 13.20 -15.81
C ASN A 507 14.21 13.89 -14.93
N VAL A 508 15.31 13.21 -14.63
CA VAL A 508 16.34 13.65 -13.71
C VAL A 508 17.54 14.15 -14.48
N ASP A 509 17.88 15.41 -14.31
CA ASP A 509 19.14 15.99 -14.81
C ASP A 509 20.26 15.86 -13.78
N ASP A 510 19.91 15.74 -12.48
CA ASP A 510 20.83 15.50 -11.39
C ASP A 510 20.17 14.63 -10.31
N TRP A 511 20.64 13.37 -10.19
CA TRP A 511 20.12 12.39 -9.21
C TRP A 511 20.36 12.78 -7.75
N TYR A 512 21.34 13.65 -7.47
CA TYR A 512 21.79 13.99 -6.14
C TYR A 512 21.27 15.35 -5.66
N ALA A 513 20.84 16.18 -6.59
CA ALA A 513 20.21 17.46 -6.29
C ALA A 513 18.70 17.39 -6.58
N HIS A 514 17.96 18.36 -6.05
CA HIS A 514 16.55 18.53 -6.41
C HIS A 514 16.34 19.40 -7.65
N ASN A 515 17.31 19.42 -8.56
CA ASN A 515 17.25 20.16 -9.82
C ASN A 515 16.37 19.44 -10.84
N ASN A 516 15.16 19.10 -10.42
CA ASN A 516 14.28 18.29 -11.22
C ASN A 516 12.85 18.82 -11.12
N ASN A 517 12.26 19.12 -12.25
CA ASN A 517 10.90 19.63 -12.35
C ASN A 517 9.80 18.61 -12.00
N ASN A 518 10.15 17.34 -11.80
CA ASN A 518 9.22 16.30 -11.34
C ASN A 518 9.17 16.18 -9.81
N ARG A 519 10.01 16.91 -9.09
CA ARG A 519 10.11 16.85 -7.63
C ARG A 519 9.68 18.15 -7.01
N ALA A 520 8.68 18.11 -6.14
CA ALA A 520 8.20 19.26 -5.41
C ALA A 520 7.63 18.85 -4.05
N SER A 521 8.25 19.34 -2.97
CA SER A 521 7.64 19.29 -1.65
C SER A 521 6.45 20.26 -1.57
N ARG A 522 5.41 19.91 -0.83
CA ARG A 522 4.29 20.82 -0.54
C ARG A 522 4.76 22.08 0.17
N SER A 523 5.80 21.99 0.99
CA SER A 523 6.39 23.14 1.67
C SER A 523 6.98 24.20 0.74
N TRP A 524 7.27 23.84 -0.52
CA TRP A 524 7.83 24.80 -1.51
C TRP A 524 6.76 25.69 -2.15
N GLY A 525 5.47 25.35 -1.97
CA GLY A 525 4.34 26.17 -2.39
C GLY A 525 3.86 25.93 -3.80
N GLU A 526 3.02 26.86 -4.28
CA GLU A 526 2.20 26.71 -5.49
C GLU A 526 3.01 26.47 -6.78
N ARG A 527 4.02 27.30 -7.04
CA ARG A 527 4.79 27.27 -8.30
C ARG A 527 5.51 25.94 -8.54
N PRO A 528 6.32 25.42 -7.59
CA PRO A 528 6.94 24.10 -7.74
C PRO A 528 5.93 22.98 -7.92
N LEU A 529 4.80 23.01 -7.19
CA LEU A 529 3.74 22.01 -7.34
C LEU A 529 3.08 22.05 -8.71
N LEU A 530 2.91 23.24 -9.29
CA LEU A 530 2.37 23.40 -10.64
C LEU A 530 3.36 22.90 -11.71
N VAL A 531 4.64 23.27 -11.57
CA VAL A 531 5.70 22.79 -12.48
C VAL A 531 5.78 21.27 -12.44
N GLN A 532 5.75 20.66 -11.26
CA GLN A 532 5.71 19.20 -11.11
C GLN A 532 4.51 18.60 -11.85
N ALA A 533 3.30 19.12 -11.63
CA ALA A 533 2.09 18.60 -12.25
C ALA A 533 2.14 18.64 -13.77
N LEU A 534 2.64 19.75 -14.34
CA LEU A 534 2.77 19.90 -15.80
C LEU A 534 3.88 19.01 -16.37
N SER A 535 4.99 18.85 -15.65
CA SER A 535 6.08 17.95 -16.08
C SER A 535 5.63 16.48 -16.05
N LEU A 536 4.98 16.06 -14.97
CA LEU A 536 4.41 14.71 -14.89
C LEU A 536 3.32 14.46 -15.93
N SER A 537 2.52 15.51 -16.29
CA SER A 537 1.55 15.39 -17.40
C SER A 537 2.22 15.10 -18.72
N LYS A 538 3.41 15.66 -19.01
CA LYS A 538 4.17 15.33 -20.21
C LYS A 538 4.64 13.88 -20.22
N SER A 539 5.20 13.40 -19.10
CA SER A 539 5.63 12.02 -18.98
C SER A 539 4.45 11.04 -19.06
N TYR A 540 3.28 11.43 -18.51
CA TYR A 540 2.05 10.65 -18.63
C TYR A 540 1.59 10.59 -20.10
N ASP A 541 1.67 11.69 -20.84
CA ASP A 541 1.33 11.77 -22.27
C ASP A 541 2.17 10.82 -23.11
N GLU A 542 3.45 10.66 -22.77
CA GLU A 542 4.36 9.74 -23.46
C GLU A 542 3.87 8.30 -23.44
N MET A 543 3.15 7.88 -22.39
CA MET A 543 2.58 6.53 -22.27
C MET A 543 1.47 6.23 -23.31
N TYR A 544 1.04 7.23 -24.06
CA TYR A 544 0.00 7.11 -25.09
C TYR A 544 0.51 7.34 -26.52
N ARG A 545 1.78 7.74 -26.69
CA ARG A 545 2.35 8.08 -28.00
C ARG A 545 2.39 6.93 -28.98
N THR A 546 2.56 5.72 -28.45
CA THR A 546 2.52 4.49 -29.22
C THR A 546 1.45 3.57 -28.67
N THR A 547 0.88 2.75 -29.53
CA THR A 547 -0.16 1.77 -29.21
C THR A 547 0.21 0.40 -29.77
N GLY A 548 -0.59 -0.61 -29.51
CA GLY A 548 -0.30 -1.95 -29.98
C GLY A 548 0.63 -2.68 -29.02
N GLN A 549 1.85 -2.93 -29.41
CA GLN A 549 2.83 -3.69 -28.60
C GLN A 549 3.16 -2.98 -27.28
N PHE A 550 3.21 -1.65 -27.28
CA PHE A 550 3.39 -0.86 -26.06
C PHE A 550 2.06 -0.74 -25.31
N VAL A 551 2.04 -1.20 -24.05
CA VAL A 551 0.80 -1.37 -23.28
C VAL A 551 0.70 -0.45 -22.06
N GLY A 552 1.64 0.47 -21.85
CA GLY A 552 1.57 1.47 -20.77
C GLY A 552 2.77 1.52 -19.85
N GLY A 553 2.60 2.13 -18.67
CA GLY A 553 3.69 2.30 -17.72
C GLY A 553 3.24 2.65 -16.31
N ALA A 554 4.19 2.59 -15.37
CA ALA A 554 4.02 2.91 -13.97
C ALA A 554 4.87 4.14 -13.59
N GLN A 555 4.23 5.19 -13.05
CA GLN A 555 4.91 6.41 -12.61
C GLN A 555 5.82 6.13 -11.40
N TRP A 556 7.04 6.64 -11.44
CA TRP A 556 7.91 6.71 -10.30
C TRP A 556 7.77 8.09 -9.64
N HIS A 557 7.22 8.22 -8.49
CA HIS A 557 6.59 7.35 -7.52
C HIS A 557 5.35 8.10 -6.99
N PRO A 558 4.25 7.48 -6.56
CA PRO A 558 3.02 8.21 -6.24
C PRO A 558 3.05 8.91 -4.89
N PHE A 559 3.89 8.46 -3.95
CA PHE A 559 4.03 9.03 -2.60
C PHE A 559 5.44 9.52 -2.35
N ASP A 560 5.60 10.64 -1.68
CA ASP A 560 6.92 11.02 -1.18
C ASP A 560 7.42 9.96 -0.19
N HIS A 561 8.68 9.54 -0.33
CA HIS A 561 9.22 8.42 0.45
C HIS A 561 10.65 8.64 0.91
N GLN A 562 11.07 7.84 1.89
CA GLN A 562 12.42 7.87 2.47
C GLN A 562 13.44 7.21 1.54
N ARG A 563 14.67 7.77 1.52
CA ARG A 563 15.78 7.23 0.74
C ARG A 563 17.01 7.00 1.62
N GLY A 564 17.84 6.04 1.26
CA GLY A 564 19.13 5.80 1.92
C GLY A 564 20.22 6.76 1.46
N TYR A 565 20.39 6.95 0.17
CA TYR A 565 21.54 7.67 -0.40
C TYR A 565 21.43 9.20 -0.36
N HIS A 566 20.22 9.75 -0.14
CA HIS A 566 20.01 11.20 -0.19
C HIS A 566 19.48 11.75 1.14
N PRO A 567 19.98 12.91 1.63
CA PRO A 567 19.55 13.49 2.89
C PRO A 567 18.09 13.98 2.88
N ASP A 568 17.54 14.27 1.70
CA ASP A 568 16.14 14.64 1.53
C ASP A 568 15.32 13.44 1.04
N PRO A 569 14.06 13.33 1.46
CA PRO A 569 13.12 12.36 0.88
C PRO A 569 12.95 12.54 -0.62
N TYR A 570 12.44 11.54 -1.29
CA TYR A 570 11.97 11.68 -2.66
C TYR A 570 10.67 12.49 -2.68
N PHE A 571 10.68 13.65 -3.34
CA PHE A 571 9.53 14.55 -3.44
C PHE A 571 8.78 14.45 -4.78
N GLY A 572 8.95 13.36 -5.52
CA GLY A 572 8.31 13.13 -6.82
C GLY A 572 6.87 12.62 -6.72
N GLY A 573 6.32 12.47 -5.51
CA GLY A 573 4.97 11.97 -5.31
C GLY A 573 3.88 12.88 -5.87
N ILE A 574 2.78 12.26 -6.34
CA ILE A 574 1.52 12.97 -6.60
C ILE A 574 0.78 13.27 -5.28
N TYR A 575 1.20 12.57 -4.21
CA TYR A 575 0.86 12.83 -2.81
C TYR A 575 2.15 13.02 -2.00
N ASP A 576 2.07 13.74 -0.89
CA ASP A 576 3.15 13.80 0.08
C ASP A 576 3.26 12.51 0.94
N ALA A 577 4.22 12.48 1.89
CA ALA A 577 4.43 11.34 2.77
C ALA A 577 3.23 11.03 3.71
N PHE A 578 2.36 12.00 3.96
CA PHE A 578 1.11 11.87 4.72
C PHE A 578 -0.10 11.54 3.84
N ARG A 579 0.12 11.35 2.54
CA ARG A 579 -0.93 11.14 1.53
C ARG A 579 -1.81 12.37 1.29
N GLN A 580 -1.30 13.58 1.60
CA GLN A 580 -1.98 14.82 1.20
C GLN A 580 -1.75 15.09 -0.29
N PRO A 581 -2.80 15.41 -1.07
CA PRO A 581 -2.68 15.55 -2.52
C PRO A 581 -1.83 16.79 -2.91
N LYS A 582 -1.03 16.63 -3.95
CA LYS A 582 -0.36 17.71 -4.69
C LYS A 582 -1.17 18.06 -5.95
N TYR A 583 -0.79 19.07 -6.70
CA TYR A 583 -1.48 19.40 -7.96
C TYR A 583 -1.39 18.25 -8.98
N ALA A 584 -0.32 17.48 -8.95
CA ALA A 584 -0.14 16.32 -9.82
C ALA A 584 -1.21 15.23 -9.61
N TYR A 585 -1.76 15.07 -8.39
CA TYR A 585 -2.90 14.18 -8.16
C TYR A 585 -4.09 14.53 -9.05
N TYR A 586 -4.44 15.81 -9.14
CA TYR A 586 -5.57 16.26 -9.95
C TYR A 586 -5.32 16.11 -11.45
N ALA A 587 -4.07 16.27 -11.89
CA ALA A 587 -3.64 15.99 -13.26
C ALA A 587 -3.84 14.50 -13.61
N PHE A 588 -3.45 13.59 -12.72
CA PHE A 588 -3.64 12.15 -12.90
C PHE A 588 -5.13 11.76 -12.85
N ARG A 589 -5.85 12.20 -11.83
CA ARG A 589 -7.28 11.91 -11.67
C ARG A 589 -8.10 12.38 -12.88
N SER A 590 -7.74 13.51 -13.49
CA SER A 590 -8.41 14.02 -14.68
C SER A 590 -8.29 13.09 -15.89
N GLN A 591 -7.43 12.06 -15.89
CA GLN A 591 -7.29 11.11 -16.97
C GLN A 591 -8.36 10.00 -16.95
N SER A 592 -9.08 9.85 -15.84
CA SER A 592 -10.19 8.91 -15.73
C SER A 592 -11.40 9.41 -16.52
N ALA A 593 -12.13 8.50 -17.20
CA ALA A 593 -13.33 8.87 -17.95
C ALA A 593 -14.40 9.47 -17.03
N ALA A 594 -15.00 10.58 -17.41
CA ALA A 594 -16.09 11.23 -16.67
C ALA A 594 -17.33 10.34 -16.46
N THR A 595 -17.49 9.34 -17.33
CA THR A 595 -18.59 8.35 -17.26
C THR A 595 -18.28 7.14 -16.42
N LEU A 596 -17.03 7.01 -15.93
CA LEU A 596 -16.61 5.90 -15.07
C LEU A 596 -17.51 5.80 -13.84
N LYS A 597 -17.91 4.56 -13.54
CA LYS A 597 -18.62 4.21 -12.31
C LYS A 597 -17.81 3.12 -11.61
N HIS A 598 -17.51 3.34 -10.37
CA HIS A 598 -16.79 2.39 -9.55
C HIS A 598 -17.46 2.23 -8.20
N PRO A 599 -17.53 1.04 -7.60
CA PRO A 599 -18.24 0.83 -6.33
C PRO A 599 -17.60 1.55 -5.13
N VAL A 600 -16.30 1.82 -5.17
CA VAL A 600 -15.53 2.35 -4.04
C VAL A 600 -14.75 3.62 -4.39
N ALA A 601 -14.07 3.64 -5.54
CA ALA A 601 -13.22 4.77 -5.93
C ALA A 601 -14.04 6.00 -6.31
N GLU A 602 -13.46 7.17 -6.06
CA GLU A 602 -14.01 8.43 -6.55
C GLU A 602 -13.96 8.50 -8.07
N CYS A 603 -15.10 8.73 -8.67
CA CYS A 603 -15.25 8.79 -10.12
C CYS A 603 -16.28 9.86 -10.55
N GLY A 604 -16.43 10.04 -11.85
CA GLY A 604 -17.34 11.01 -12.43
C GLY A 604 -16.65 12.30 -12.89
N PRO A 605 -17.45 13.29 -13.35
CA PRO A 605 -16.92 14.55 -13.86
C PRO A 605 -16.15 15.34 -12.82
N MET A 606 -15.00 15.88 -13.21
CA MET A 606 -14.19 16.72 -12.33
C MET A 606 -13.65 17.96 -13.05
N VAL A 607 -13.43 19.01 -12.29
CA VAL A 607 -12.69 20.20 -12.67
C VAL A 607 -11.93 20.73 -11.44
N PHE A 608 -10.67 21.09 -11.61
CA PHE A 608 -9.82 21.60 -10.53
C PHE A 608 -8.96 22.77 -11.03
N ILE A 609 -9.00 23.90 -10.31
CA ILE A 609 -8.18 25.09 -10.60
C ILE A 609 -6.85 24.95 -9.84
N ALA A 610 -5.75 24.74 -10.55
CA ALA A 610 -4.40 24.66 -9.98
C ALA A 610 -3.79 26.07 -9.85
N HIS A 611 -4.37 26.89 -8.98
CA HIS A 611 -4.00 28.29 -8.79
C HIS A 611 -4.50 28.80 -7.43
N GLU A 612 -3.68 29.49 -6.64
CA GLU A 612 -4.03 29.92 -5.29
C GLU A 612 -4.48 31.39 -5.19
N MET A 613 -4.47 32.10 -6.30
CA MET A 613 -4.83 33.53 -6.37
C MET A 613 -4.02 34.38 -5.38
N SER A 614 -2.75 34.03 -5.21
CA SER A 614 -1.82 34.71 -4.33
C SER A 614 -1.02 35.77 -5.10
N PRO A 615 -0.27 36.66 -4.42
CA PRO A 615 0.66 37.58 -5.10
C PRO A 615 1.78 36.86 -5.88
N PHE A 616 2.01 35.57 -5.62
CA PHE A 616 3.05 34.76 -6.24
C PHE A 616 2.50 33.82 -7.34
N SER A 617 1.19 33.85 -7.53
CA SER A 617 0.54 33.03 -8.55
C SER A 617 0.80 33.59 -9.95
N ASP A 618 0.86 32.71 -10.95
CA ASP A 618 1.03 33.09 -12.34
C ASP A 618 -0.16 33.86 -12.93
N ALA A 619 0.06 34.61 -14.01
CA ALA A 619 -1.02 35.20 -14.79
C ALA A 619 -1.83 34.10 -15.52
N ASP A 620 -1.20 33.01 -15.90
CA ASP A 620 -1.84 31.85 -16.51
C ASP A 620 -2.50 30.98 -15.48
N VAL A 621 -3.72 30.51 -15.77
CA VAL A 621 -4.47 29.62 -14.90
C VAL A 621 -4.59 28.25 -15.55
N VAL A 622 -4.06 27.23 -14.84
CA VAL A 622 -4.14 25.83 -15.26
C VAL A 622 -5.36 25.17 -14.61
N VAL A 623 -6.14 24.47 -15.43
CA VAL A 623 -7.31 23.70 -14.97
C VAL A 623 -7.17 22.26 -15.45
N PHE A 624 -7.29 21.31 -14.52
CA PHE A 624 -7.38 19.88 -14.82
C PHE A 624 -8.85 19.46 -14.86
N SER A 625 -9.26 18.76 -15.91
CA SER A 625 -10.65 18.34 -16.10
C SER A 625 -10.75 17.12 -17.01
N ASN A 626 -11.74 16.28 -16.79
CA ASN A 626 -12.15 15.17 -17.65
C ASN A 626 -13.48 15.43 -18.37
N CYS A 627 -13.88 16.70 -18.50
CA CYS A 627 -15.06 17.13 -19.26
C CYS A 627 -14.68 17.47 -20.69
N ASP A 628 -15.67 17.72 -21.58
CA ASP A 628 -15.40 18.09 -22.98
C ASP A 628 -14.78 19.49 -23.09
N SER A 629 -15.19 20.38 -22.19
CA SER A 629 -14.69 21.75 -22.13
C SER A 629 -14.79 22.34 -20.72
N VAL A 630 -14.01 23.39 -20.48
CA VAL A 630 -14.00 24.14 -19.23
C VAL A 630 -14.36 25.59 -19.51
N ARG A 631 -15.33 26.10 -18.75
CA ARG A 631 -15.59 27.55 -18.68
C ARG A 631 -14.99 28.09 -17.41
N LEU A 632 -13.99 28.96 -17.53
CA LEU A 632 -13.41 29.70 -16.41
C LEU A 632 -13.99 31.12 -16.39
N SER A 633 -14.55 31.50 -15.23
CA SER A 633 -15.01 32.86 -14.97
C SER A 633 -14.18 33.45 -13.84
N VAL A 634 -13.81 34.73 -13.98
CA VAL A 634 -13.00 35.50 -13.02
C VAL A 634 -13.76 36.74 -12.58
N TYR A 635 -13.47 37.25 -11.40
CA TYR A 635 -14.03 38.47 -10.84
C TYR A 635 -15.56 38.50 -10.87
N ASP A 636 -16.17 37.43 -10.33
CA ASP A 636 -17.64 37.24 -10.26
C ASP A 636 -18.32 37.24 -11.64
N GLY A 637 -17.63 36.70 -12.63
CA GLY A 637 -18.14 36.54 -13.98
C GLY A 637 -17.94 37.76 -14.89
N THR A 638 -17.19 38.80 -14.45
CA THR A 638 -16.82 39.95 -15.29
C THR A 638 -16.05 39.50 -16.55
N GLU A 639 -15.15 38.50 -16.38
CA GLU A 639 -14.48 37.82 -17.48
C GLU A 639 -14.86 36.34 -17.49
N SER A 640 -15.13 35.82 -18.68
CA SER A 640 -15.45 34.41 -18.85
C SER A 640 -14.93 33.91 -20.20
N ARG A 641 -14.16 32.82 -20.15
CA ARG A 641 -13.62 32.15 -21.34
C ARG A 641 -13.98 30.66 -21.29
N THR A 642 -14.28 30.08 -22.44
CA THR A 642 -14.51 28.63 -22.55
C THR A 642 -13.46 28.04 -23.48
N LEU A 643 -12.72 27.03 -23.00
CA LEU A 643 -11.73 26.30 -23.78
C LEU A 643 -12.09 24.81 -23.81
N PRO A 644 -11.84 24.11 -24.92
CA PRO A 644 -11.99 22.66 -24.99
C PRO A 644 -10.92 21.97 -24.17
N VAL A 645 -11.25 20.78 -23.61
CA VAL A 645 -10.26 19.81 -23.19
C VAL A 645 -9.80 19.06 -24.46
N VAL A 646 -8.50 19.02 -24.69
CA VAL A 646 -7.97 18.39 -25.90
C VAL A 646 -7.90 16.88 -25.70
N HIS A 647 -8.55 16.15 -26.60
CA HIS A 647 -8.53 14.69 -26.71
C HIS A 647 -7.90 14.32 -28.04
N ALA A 648 -6.62 14.05 -28.09
CA ALA A 648 -5.92 13.72 -29.33
C ALA A 648 -5.50 12.25 -29.34
N GLN A 649 -5.63 11.61 -30.51
CA GLN A 649 -5.14 10.24 -30.67
C GLN A 649 -3.61 10.19 -30.45
N GLY A 650 -3.12 9.21 -29.72
CA GLY A 650 -1.71 9.09 -29.38
C GLY A 650 -1.25 10.04 -28.27
N HIS A 651 -2.18 10.61 -27.50
CA HIS A 651 -1.95 11.48 -26.38
C HIS A 651 -2.79 11.05 -25.18
N MET A 652 -2.46 11.62 -24.00
CA MET A 652 -3.23 11.38 -22.77
C MET A 652 -4.70 11.73 -22.96
N PRO A 653 -5.62 11.05 -22.24
CA PRO A 653 -7.06 11.25 -22.44
C PRO A 653 -7.53 12.69 -22.31
N ASN A 654 -6.99 13.45 -21.37
CA ASN A 654 -7.46 14.79 -21.04
C ASN A 654 -6.27 15.73 -20.78
N ALA A 655 -5.89 16.52 -21.79
CA ALA A 655 -4.79 17.47 -21.64
C ALA A 655 -5.12 18.60 -20.65
N PRO A 656 -4.15 19.13 -19.89
CA PRO A 656 -4.35 20.30 -19.04
C PRO A 656 -4.86 21.51 -19.83
N VAL A 657 -5.88 22.20 -19.32
CA VAL A 657 -6.45 23.39 -19.96
C VAL A 657 -5.77 24.63 -19.39
N ILE A 658 -5.13 25.45 -20.24
CA ILE A 658 -4.36 26.63 -19.83
C ILE A 658 -5.07 27.88 -20.32
N PHE A 659 -5.57 28.67 -19.38
CA PHE A 659 -6.14 29.99 -19.66
C PHE A 659 -5.04 31.03 -19.51
N LYS A 660 -4.66 31.66 -20.63
CA LYS A 660 -3.58 32.64 -20.71
C LYS A 660 -4.02 34.01 -20.21
N ASP A 661 -3.15 34.70 -19.45
CA ASP A 661 -3.30 36.10 -19.00
C ASP A 661 -4.66 36.35 -18.34
N VAL A 662 -5.00 35.56 -17.34
CA VAL A 662 -6.32 35.62 -16.66
C VAL A 662 -6.21 36.26 -15.29
N TRP A 663 -5.07 36.09 -14.60
CA TRP A 663 -4.88 36.57 -13.25
C TRP A 663 -3.96 37.78 -13.22
N ASP A 664 -4.49 38.89 -12.64
CA ASP A 664 -3.68 40.06 -12.28
C ASP A 664 -3.89 40.40 -10.77
N PHE A 665 -2.81 40.34 -10.03
CA PHE A 665 -2.85 40.65 -8.60
C PHE A 665 -3.25 42.10 -8.35
N TRP A 666 -2.85 43.05 -9.20
CA TRP A 666 -3.17 44.48 -9.04
C TRP A 666 -4.65 44.75 -9.31
N GLU A 667 -5.25 44.05 -10.27
CA GLU A 667 -6.70 44.11 -10.49
C GLU A 667 -7.46 43.52 -9.31
N ALA A 668 -7.05 42.35 -8.82
CA ALA A 668 -7.59 41.76 -7.61
C ALA A 668 -7.52 42.67 -6.40
N ARG A 669 -6.41 43.42 -6.26
CA ARG A 669 -6.23 44.41 -5.22
C ARG A 669 -7.15 45.63 -5.42
N GLU A 670 -7.40 46.04 -6.65
CA GLU A 670 -8.39 47.08 -6.95
C GLU A 670 -9.75 46.73 -6.38
N TYR A 671 -10.26 45.56 -6.69
CA TYR A 671 -11.55 45.09 -6.16
C TYR A 671 -11.53 44.91 -4.64
N SER A 672 -10.55 44.17 -4.11
CA SER A 672 -10.54 43.81 -2.70
C SER A 672 -10.22 44.97 -1.76
N TYR A 673 -9.21 45.76 -2.07
CA TYR A 673 -8.69 46.79 -1.16
C TYR A 673 -9.32 48.17 -1.41
N LYS A 674 -9.33 48.66 -2.65
CA LYS A 674 -9.87 49.98 -2.94
C LYS A 674 -11.39 50.00 -3.01
N GLN A 675 -12.01 49.07 -3.67
CA GLN A 675 -13.47 49.00 -3.76
C GLN A 675 -14.14 48.29 -2.57
N LYS A 676 -13.33 47.71 -1.65
CA LYS A 676 -13.81 46.96 -0.48
C LYS A 676 -14.72 45.77 -0.84
N ASN A 677 -14.64 45.27 -2.08
CA ASN A 677 -15.42 44.18 -2.60
C ASN A 677 -14.56 42.91 -2.84
N TRP A 678 -14.02 42.37 -1.76
CA TRP A 678 -13.14 41.19 -1.83
C TRP A 678 -13.87 39.93 -2.32
N GLN A 679 -15.20 39.85 -2.15
CA GLN A 679 -16.00 38.71 -2.61
C GLN A 679 -16.03 38.59 -4.13
N LYS A 680 -15.82 39.70 -4.85
CA LYS A 680 -15.70 39.73 -6.30
C LYS A 680 -14.42 39.01 -6.78
N VAL A 681 -13.39 38.94 -5.96
CA VAL A 681 -12.14 38.29 -6.31
C VAL A 681 -12.32 36.79 -6.15
N ASN A 682 -12.75 36.12 -7.21
CA ASN A 682 -12.94 34.68 -7.26
C ASN A 682 -12.70 34.16 -8.67
N MET A 683 -12.40 32.86 -8.76
CA MET A 683 -12.39 32.08 -9.98
C MET A 683 -13.38 30.94 -9.85
N VAL A 684 -14.17 30.71 -10.89
CA VAL A 684 -15.12 29.60 -10.98
C VAL A 684 -14.91 28.83 -12.27
N ALA A 685 -14.44 27.61 -12.16
CA ALA A 685 -14.34 26.69 -13.29
C ALA A 685 -15.57 25.77 -13.34
N LYS A 686 -16.21 25.71 -14.50
CA LYS A 686 -17.35 24.83 -14.77
C LYS A 686 -16.96 23.80 -15.84
N GLY A 687 -17.04 22.51 -15.50
CA GLY A 687 -16.88 21.43 -16.45
C GLY A 687 -18.17 21.21 -17.24
N ILE A 688 -18.04 21.08 -18.54
CA ILE A 688 -19.17 20.98 -19.49
C ILE A 688 -19.03 19.68 -20.26
N ILE A 689 -20.10 18.88 -20.30
CA ILE A 689 -20.25 17.67 -21.12
C ILE A 689 -21.56 17.80 -21.88
N ASP A 690 -21.53 17.53 -23.18
CA ASP A 690 -22.69 17.66 -24.09
C ASP A 690 -23.40 19.03 -23.95
N GLY A 691 -22.62 20.10 -23.82
CA GLY A 691 -23.10 21.47 -23.65
C GLY A 691 -23.73 21.80 -22.28
N LYS A 692 -23.75 20.85 -21.32
CA LYS A 692 -24.31 21.01 -19.98
C LYS A 692 -23.21 21.11 -18.94
N VAL A 693 -23.39 22.01 -17.97
CA VAL A 693 -22.50 22.09 -16.80
C VAL A 693 -22.77 20.88 -15.90
N VAL A 694 -21.75 20.05 -15.67
CA VAL A 694 -21.84 18.81 -14.87
C VAL A 694 -21.11 18.90 -13.54
N CYS A 695 -20.10 19.77 -13.44
CA CYS A 695 -19.37 20.01 -12.19
C CYS A 695 -18.87 21.46 -12.12
N THR A 696 -18.57 21.91 -10.91
CA THR A 696 -18.13 23.29 -10.65
C THR A 696 -17.09 23.28 -9.54
N TYR A 697 -16.02 24.06 -9.71
CA TYR A 697 -15.01 24.32 -8.69
C TYR A 697 -14.81 25.82 -8.53
N LYS A 698 -14.81 26.30 -7.29
CA LYS A 698 -14.61 27.71 -6.97
C LYS A 698 -13.32 27.89 -6.18
N ARG A 699 -12.53 28.88 -6.54
CA ARG A 699 -11.35 29.33 -5.81
C ARG A 699 -11.50 30.80 -5.41
N MET A 700 -11.06 31.10 -4.20
CA MET A 700 -10.91 32.47 -3.70
C MET A 700 -9.55 32.63 -3.04
N PRO A 701 -8.92 33.81 -3.10
CA PRO A 701 -7.70 34.06 -2.37
C PRO A 701 -7.97 33.99 -0.88
N SER A 702 -7.08 33.34 -0.13
CA SER A 702 -7.18 33.35 1.32
C SER A 702 -6.81 34.72 1.89
N ARG A 703 -7.54 35.13 2.91
CA ARG A 703 -7.28 36.34 3.70
C ARG A 703 -6.39 36.02 4.92
N ARG A 704 -6.41 36.87 5.93
CA ARG A 704 -5.69 36.63 7.18
C ARG A 704 -6.14 35.34 7.85
N SER A 705 -5.20 34.56 8.38
CA SER A 705 -5.50 33.37 9.21
C SER A 705 -6.35 33.78 10.42
N THR A 706 -7.51 33.18 10.59
CA THR A 706 -8.43 33.48 11.70
C THR A 706 -8.90 32.25 12.44
N LYS A 707 -8.90 31.08 11.78
CA LYS A 707 -9.42 29.83 12.33
C LYS A 707 -8.55 28.64 11.94
N LEU A 708 -8.60 27.62 12.77
CA LEU A 708 -8.24 26.27 12.39
C LEU A 708 -9.50 25.49 12.03
N ARG A 709 -9.37 24.62 11.05
CA ARG A 709 -10.39 23.61 10.68
C ARG A 709 -9.73 22.26 10.70
N MET A 710 -10.42 21.22 11.16
CA MET A 710 -9.90 19.85 11.10
C MET A 710 -10.82 18.92 10.36
N TYR A 711 -10.26 17.89 9.76
CA TYR A 711 -10.97 16.73 9.23
C TYR A 711 -10.19 15.45 9.51
N VAL A 712 -10.91 14.33 9.53
CA VAL A 712 -10.34 12.99 9.68
C VAL A 712 -10.24 12.35 8.28
N ASP A 713 -9.06 11.90 7.93
CA ASP A 713 -8.78 11.29 6.62
C ASP A 713 -9.12 9.79 6.64
N THR A 714 -10.41 9.48 6.63
CA THR A 714 -10.92 8.11 6.74
C THR A 714 -10.84 7.32 5.45
N GLU A 715 -10.96 7.99 4.30
CA GLU A 715 -11.18 7.34 3.00
C GLU A 715 -12.27 6.26 3.02
N GLY A 716 -13.20 6.35 3.96
CA GLY A 716 -14.29 5.41 4.15
C GLY A 716 -13.97 4.20 5.04
N LYS A 717 -12.81 4.16 5.70
CA LYS A 717 -12.47 3.14 6.71
C LYS A 717 -12.35 3.74 8.09
N GLN A 718 -13.00 3.08 9.06
CA GLN A 718 -12.92 3.46 10.46
C GLN A 718 -11.61 3.02 11.10
N LEU A 719 -11.25 3.66 12.20
CA LEU A 719 -10.11 3.31 13.03
C LEU A 719 -10.46 2.08 13.88
N VAL A 720 -9.63 1.04 13.83
CA VAL A 720 -9.83 -0.19 14.61
C VAL A 720 -9.09 -0.10 15.94
N ALA A 721 -9.73 -0.49 17.03
CA ALA A 721 -9.15 -0.50 18.36
C ALA A 721 -8.30 -1.76 18.59
N ASP A 722 -7.13 -1.82 18.00
CA ASP A 722 -6.18 -2.95 18.11
C ASP A 722 -4.81 -2.55 18.71
N GLY A 723 -4.62 -1.26 19.02
CA GLY A 723 -3.38 -0.73 19.58
C GLY A 723 -2.29 -0.46 18.54
N SER A 724 -2.52 -0.75 17.27
CA SER A 724 -1.59 -0.49 16.17
C SER A 724 -2.19 0.36 15.04
N ASP A 725 -3.49 0.27 14.81
CA ASP A 725 -4.16 1.06 13.79
C ASP A 725 -4.06 2.56 14.06
N PHE A 726 -3.84 3.34 13.02
CA PHE A 726 -3.80 4.79 13.08
C PHE A 726 -4.61 5.45 11.97
N ILE A 727 -4.96 6.68 12.19
CA ILE A 727 -5.63 7.54 11.22
C ILE A 727 -4.96 8.90 11.17
N VAL A 728 -5.01 9.54 10.00
CA VAL A 728 -4.50 10.92 9.84
C VAL A 728 -5.61 11.90 10.16
N VAL A 729 -5.34 12.83 11.08
CA VAL A 729 -6.17 14.01 11.32
C VAL A 729 -5.42 15.22 10.79
N VAL A 730 -6.07 16.02 9.97
CA VAL A 730 -5.45 17.17 9.31
C VAL A 730 -6.06 18.46 9.85
N ALA A 731 -5.19 19.35 10.35
CA ALA A 731 -5.57 20.71 10.69
C ALA A 731 -5.23 21.64 9.53
N GLU A 732 -6.18 22.46 9.10
CA GLU A 732 -5.98 23.50 8.09
C GLU A 732 -6.08 24.89 8.70
N VAL A 733 -5.18 25.77 8.29
CA VAL A 733 -5.22 27.18 8.65
C VAL A 733 -6.11 27.91 7.65
N THR A 734 -7.19 28.51 8.11
CA THR A 734 -8.18 29.15 7.24
C THR A 734 -8.46 30.61 7.61
N ASP A 735 -9.02 31.34 6.66
CA ASP A 735 -9.62 32.64 6.90
C ASP A 735 -11.08 32.51 7.41
N ASP A 736 -11.75 33.65 7.64
CA ASP A 736 -13.15 33.73 8.12
C ASP A 736 -14.15 33.03 7.19
N SER A 737 -13.82 32.95 5.90
CA SER A 737 -14.67 32.34 4.87
C SER A 737 -14.36 30.85 4.66
N GLY A 738 -13.36 30.30 5.39
CA GLY A 738 -12.96 28.89 5.27
C GLY A 738 -11.97 28.62 4.12
N ASN A 739 -11.44 29.64 3.46
CA ASN A 739 -10.41 29.46 2.46
C ASN A 739 -9.08 29.09 3.15
N VAL A 740 -8.44 28.02 2.70
CA VAL A 740 -7.16 27.56 3.25
C VAL A 740 -6.05 28.54 2.89
N ARG A 741 -5.32 29.01 3.90
CA ARG A 741 -4.18 29.89 3.70
C ARG A 741 -2.92 29.10 3.33
N ARG A 742 -2.65 28.97 2.04
CA ARG A 742 -1.52 28.20 1.53
C ARG A 742 -0.14 28.77 1.92
N LEU A 743 -0.06 30.06 2.25
CA LEU A 743 1.16 30.74 2.70
C LEU A 743 1.30 30.74 4.23
N ALA A 744 0.48 30.00 4.96
CA ALA A 744 0.56 29.84 6.40
C ALA A 744 1.88 29.18 6.82
N LYS A 745 2.45 29.61 7.96
CA LYS A 745 3.74 29.16 8.51
C LYS A 745 3.65 28.82 10.00
N GLU A 746 2.45 28.75 10.54
CA GLU A 746 2.20 28.43 11.93
C GLU A 746 2.68 27.00 12.26
N ASN A 747 3.05 26.75 13.50
CA ASN A 747 3.19 25.42 14.06
C ASN A 747 1.92 25.08 14.82
N ILE A 748 1.37 23.92 14.56
CA ILE A 748 0.15 23.43 15.19
C ILE A 748 0.50 22.44 16.29
N VAL A 749 -0.03 22.68 17.48
CA VAL A 749 0.05 21.78 18.63
C VAL A 749 -1.24 20.98 18.70
N PHE A 750 -1.11 19.66 18.78
CA PHE A 750 -2.23 18.74 18.94
C PHE A 750 -2.24 18.15 20.34
N THR A 751 -3.44 17.97 20.88
CA THR A 751 -3.67 17.19 22.10
C THR A 751 -4.80 16.18 21.86
N VAL A 752 -4.71 15.03 22.54
CA VAL A 752 -5.67 13.93 22.39
C VAL A 752 -6.20 13.51 23.74
N GLU A 753 -7.50 13.33 23.83
CA GLU A 753 -8.21 12.79 25.00
C GLU A 753 -8.96 11.51 24.57
N GLY A 754 -9.13 10.56 25.50
CA GLY A 754 -9.85 9.30 25.23
C GLY A 754 -8.97 8.17 24.70
N GLU A 755 -9.54 7.32 23.83
CA GLU A 755 -8.95 6.05 23.40
C GLU A 755 -8.00 6.21 22.18
N GLY A 756 -7.20 7.27 22.18
CA GLY A 756 -6.21 7.57 21.13
C GLY A 756 -4.91 8.12 21.69
N ARG A 757 -3.83 8.01 20.89
CA ARG A 757 -2.49 8.55 21.20
C ARG A 757 -1.89 9.18 19.93
N ILE A 758 -1.15 10.27 20.10
CA ILE A 758 -0.38 10.87 19.01
C ILE A 758 0.87 10.03 18.73
N ILE A 759 1.18 9.81 17.47
CA ILE A 759 2.45 9.20 17.03
C ILE A 759 3.47 10.30 16.80
N GLY A 760 4.58 10.22 17.53
CA GLY A 760 5.70 11.16 17.42
C GLY A 760 5.55 12.42 18.24
N ASP A 761 6.65 13.15 18.37
CA ASP A 761 6.79 14.37 19.17
C ASP A 761 7.60 15.46 18.44
N ALA A 762 8.04 16.45 19.17
CA ALA A 762 8.82 17.56 18.62
C ALA A 762 10.17 17.15 18.03
N SER A 763 10.74 16.02 18.46
CA SER A 763 12.06 15.56 17.98
C SER A 763 12.07 15.17 16.51
N ILE A 764 10.90 14.81 15.98
CA ILE A 764 10.71 14.44 14.58
C ILE A 764 9.73 15.37 13.86
N ASN A 765 9.48 16.58 14.39
CA ASN A 765 8.52 17.54 13.87
C ASN A 765 7.10 16.98 13.72
N ALA A 766 6.69 16.05 14.60
CA ALA A 766 5.36 15.45 14.56
C ALA A 766 4.35 16.25 15.39
N ASN A 767 4.77 16.77 16.56
CA ASN A 767 3.94 17.60 17.43
C ASN A 767 4.82 18.47 18.35
N PRO A 768 4.88 19.80 18.18
CA PRO A 768 4.14 20.61 17.19
C PRO A 768 4.49 20.26 15.75
N ARG A 769 3.49 20.36 14.86
CA ARG A 769 3.66 20.13 13.43
C ARG A 769 3.70 21.45 12.66
N THR A 770 4.72 21.64 11.84
CA THR A 770 4.83 22.80 10.95
C THR A 770 3.79 22.70 9.82
N VAL A 771 3.09 23.80 9.55
CA VAL A 771 2.12 23.87 8.46
C VAL A 771 2.85 23.87 7.11
N GLU A 772 2.44 22.98 6.23
CA GLU A 772 2.89 22.90 4.84
C GLU A 772 1.73 23.11 3.89
N PHE A 773 1.84 24.09 3.03
CA PHE A 773 0.80 24.44 2.06
C PHE A 773 -0.60 24.55 2.68
N GLY A 774 -0.66 25.15 3.88
CA GLY A 774 -1.87 25.46 4.61
C GLY A 774 -2.42 24.34 5.50
N SER A 775 -1.77 23.19 5.60
CA SER A 775 -2.22 22.06 6.43
C SER A 775 -1.11 21.47 7.29
N ALA A 776 -1.49 20.88 8.42
CA ALA A 776 -0.64 20.16 9.35
C ALA A 776 -1.31 18.81 9.69
N PRO A 777 -0.80 17.67 9.20
CA PRO A 777 -1.29 16.36 9.56
C PRO A 777 -0.71 15.88 10.90
N VAL A 778 -1.50 15.11 11.65
CA VAL A 778 -1.09 14.36 12.84
C VAL A 778 -1.60 12.93 12.74
N LEU A 779 -0.80 11.96 13.19
CA LEU A 779 -1.17 10.56 13.24
C LEU A 779 -1.74 10.24 14.62
N ILE A 780 -2.96 9.71 14.64
CA ILE A 780 -3.65 9.30 15.87
C ILE A 780 -3.76 7.78 15.85
N ARG A 781 -3.04 7.11 16.75
CA ARG A 781 -3.09 5.67 16.98
C ARG A 781 -4.21 5.33 17.96
N SER A 782 -4.96 4.27 17.68
CA SER A 782 -5.95 3.72 18.61
C SER A 782 -5.30 3.08 19.83
N THR A 783 -6.05 2.99 20.94
CA THR A 783 -5.79 2.01 21.99
C THR A 783 -6.47 0.68 21.62
N ARG A 784 -6.34 -0.33 22.48
CA ARG A 784 -7.07 -1.61 22.31
C ARG A 784 -8.52 -1.54 22.76
N LYS A 785 -8.91 -0.46 23.43
CA LYS A 785 -10.27 -0.24 23.88
C LYS A 785 -11.02 0.62 22.87
N PRO A 786 -12.09 0.11 22.27
CA PRO A 786 -12.91 0.92 21.38
C PRO A 786 -13.56 2.08 22.13
N GLY A 787 -13.64 3.23 21.48
CA GLY A 787 -14.25 4.39 22.11
C GLY A 787 -13.95 5.71 21.43
N LYS A 788 -14.40 6.76 22.08
CA LYS A 788 -14.26 8.13 21.58
C LYS A 788 -12.84 8.65 21.75
N ILE A 789 -12.43 9.39 20.76
CA ILE A 789 -11.15 10.08 20.68
C ILE A 789 -11.44 11.54 20.34
N LYS A 790 -10.97 12.45 21.17
CA LYS A 790 -11.11 13.88 20.94
C LYS A 790 -9.74 14.48 20.64
N VAL A 791 -9.61 15.05 19.46
CA VAL A 791 -8.39 15.73 19.02
C VAL A 791 -8.63 17.23 19.05
N LYS A 792 -7.72 17.99 19.71
CA LYS A 792 -7.74 19.44 19.72
C LYS A 792 -6.51 19.97 19.02
N ALA A 793 -6.64 21.08 18.31
CA ALA A 793 -5.54 21.76 17.63
C ALA A 793 -5.54 23.26 17.96
N HIS A 794 -4.36 23.79 18.23
CA HIS A 794 -4.14 25.22 18.40
C HIS A 794 -2.76 25.62 17.85
N VAL A 795 -2.53 26.89 17.57
CA VAL A 795 -1.23 27.38 17.15
C VAL A 795 -0.26 27.42 18.32
N GLN A 796 1.01 27.11 18.09
CA GLN A 796 2.05 27.08 19.14
C GLN A 796 2.25 28.44 19.82
N PHE A 797 2.23 29.51 19.04
CA PHE A 797 2.44 30.89 19.54
C PHE A 797 1.11 31.62 19.45
N GLU A 798 0.39 31.63 20.56
CA GLU A 798 -0.87 32.33 20.69
C GLU A 798 -0.66 33.83 20.87
N GLY A 799 -1.58 34.62 20.36
CA GLY A 799 -1.65 36.04 20.49
C GLY A 799 -3.04 36.56 20.14
N THR A 800 -3.29 37.86 20.32
CA THR A 800 -4.61 38.48 20.15
C THR A 800 -5.26 38.19 18.78
N ASN A 801 -4.45 37.96 17.75
CA ASN A 801 -4.90 37.69 16.38
C ASN A 801 -4.53 36.28 15.90
N ALA A 802 -4.17 35.38 16.80
CA ALA A 802 -3.92 33.98 16.45
C ALA A 802 -5.18 33.31 15.90
N PRO A 803 -5.05 32.35 14.97
CA PRO A 803 -6.17 31.53 14.56
C PRO A 803 -6.84 30.84 15.74
N VAL A 804 -8.18 30.88 15.77
CA VAL A 804 -8.97 30.22 16.83
C VAL A 804 -8.73 28.72 16.77
N ALA A 805 -8.46 28.13 17.94
CA ALA A 805 -8.33 26.69 18.13
C ALA A 805 -9.60 25.92 17.72
N THR A 806 -9.45 24.66 17.39
CA THR A 806 -10.56 23.79 17.00
C THR A 806 -10.41 22.40 17.61
N GLU A 807 -11.49 21.64 17.64
CA GLU A 807 -11.52 20.25 18.06
C GLU A 807 -12.36 19.38 17.13
N ILE A 808 -12.05 18.09 17.07
CA ILE A 808 -12.83 17.09 16.34
C ILE A 808 -12.93 15.82 17.16
N GLU A 809 -14.07 15.15 17.07
CA GLU A 809 -14.29 13.83 17.68
C GLU A 809 -14.31 12.76 16.59
N LEU A 810 -13.68 11.62 16.88
CA LEU A 810 -13.76 10.39 16.10
C LEU A 810 -13.94 9.21 17.07
N GLU A 811 -14.25 8.05 16.53
CA GLU A 811 -14.50 6.85 17.31
C GLU A 811 -13.76 5.67 16.68
N SER A 812 -13.11 4.86 17.53
CA SER A 812 -12.53 3.58 17.14
C SER A 812 -13.51 2.44 17.36
N ILE A 813 -13.54 1.49 16.42
CA ILE A 813 -14.42 0.31 16.46
C ILE A 813 -13.67 -0.89 17.01
N PRO A 814 -14.38 -1.90 17.59
CA PRO A 814 -13.75 -3.13 18.07
C PRO A 814 -13.02 -3.89 16.95
N SER A 815 -11.93 -4.56 17.30
CA SER A 815 -11.32 -5.59 16.44
C SER A 815 -12.26 -6.78 16.28
N GLU A 816 -12.32 -7.36 15.08
CA GLU A 816 -13.14 -8.55 14.80
C GLU A 816 -12.56 -9.82 15.40
N LEU A 817 -11.24 -9.93 15.46
CA LEU A 817 -10.54 -11.10 15.96
C LEU A 817 -10.17 -10.91 17.43
N PRO A 818 -10.26 -11.98 18.24
CA PRO A 818 -9.82 -11.95 19.62
C PRO A 818 -8.31 -11.72 19.71
N PHE A 819 -7.90 -11.03 20.77
CA PHE A 819 -6.48 -10.80 21.05
C PHE A 819 -5.90 -11.90 21.92
N CYS A 820 -4.61 -12.23 21.68
CA CYS A 820 -3.81 -13.05 22.59
C CYS A 820 -2.73 -12.17 23.21
N TYR A 821 -2.92 -11.80 24.50
CA TYR A 821 -1.99 -11.01 25.33
C TYR A 821 -2.28 -11.23 26.81
N THR A 822 -1.42 -10.76 27.73
CA THR A 822 -1.64 -10.80 29.20
C THR A 822 -2.21 -9.48 29.69
N GLU A 823 -3.00 -9.50 30.77
CA GLU A 823 -3.64 -8.30 31.36
C GLU A 823 -2.61 -7.28 31.89
N GLU A 824 -1.48 -7.74 32.44
CA GLU A 824 -0.38 -6.88 32.92
C GLU A 824 0.20 -5.96 31.83
N GLU A 825 0.13 -6.39 30.57
CA GLU A 825 0.57 -5.61 29.42
C GLU A 825 -0.45 -4.56 28.98
N THR A 826 -1.73 -4.69 29.40
CA THR A 826 -2.80 -3.72 29.11
C THR A 826 -2.63 -2.44 29.90
N ASP A 827 -2.30 -2.54 31.18
CA ASP A 827 -2.25 -1.39 32.09
C ASP A 827 -1.07 -0.46 31.77
N ALA A 828 0.06 -1.01 31.31
CA ALA A 828 1.22 -0.23 30.89
C ALA A 828 0.95 0.67 29.67
N GLN A 829 0.13 0.22 28.71
CA GLN A 829 -0.30 1.05 27.57
C GLN A 829 -1.36 2.10 27.96
N SER A 830 -2.19 1.78 28.95
CA SER A 830 -3.21 2.68 29.49
C SER A 830 -2.59 3.80 30.35
N ALA A 831 -1.45 3.54 30.99
CA ALA A 831 -0.79 4.44 31.93
C ALA A 831 -0.04 5.61 31.27
N GLY A 832 -0.28 5.91 29.98
CA GLY A 832 0.21 7.14 29.37
C GLY A 832 1.73 7.20 29.17
N ALA A 833 2.40 6.05 29.01
CA ALA A 833 3.64 6.00 28.27
C ALA A 833 3.30 6.42 26.82
N GLY A 834 3.13 7.72 26.63
CA GLY A 834 3.16 8.29 25.28
C GLY A 834 4.38 7.64 24.62
N LEU A 835 4.26 7.30 23.35
CA LEU A 835 5.41 7.06 22.51
C LEU A 835 6.20 8.39 22.46
N ALA A 836 6.75 8.78 23.61
CA ALA A 836 7.89 9.68 23.64
C ALA A 836 8.91 8.96 22.77
N GLY A 837 9.13 9.49 21.59
CA GLY A 837 10.25 9.04 20.80
C GLY A 837 11.42 8.95 21.76
N SER A 838 12.08 7.80 21.83
CA SER A 838 13.28 7.71 22.67
C SER A 838 14.06 8.97 22.43
N PRO A 839 14.48 9.73 23.45
CA PRO A 839 15.13 11.02 23.24
C PRO A 839 16.20 10.79 22.19
N VAL A 840 16.16 11.60 21.14
CA VAL A 840 17.19 11.59 20.10
C VAL A 840 18.47 11.90 20.85
N ARG A 841 19.19 10.83 21.27
CA ARG A 841 20.52 11.03 21.77
C ARG A 841 21.32 11.59 20.62
N THR A 842 21.77 12.81 20.78
CA THR A 842 22.78 13.46 19.92
C THR A 842 24.14 12.76 20.00
N GLU A 843 24.26 11.73 20.83
CA GLU A 843 25.43 10.85 20.83
C GLU A 843 25.40 10.03 19.54
N ARG A 844 26.36 10.30 18.69
CA ARG A 844 26.70 9.48 17.51
C ARG A 844 26.85 8.05 18.00
N MET A 845 25.96 7.17 17.57
CA MET A 845 26.05 5.77 17.90
C MET A 845 27.35 5.22 17.31
N ALA A 846 28.16 4.60 18.16
CA ALA A 846 29.31 3.81 17.70
C ALA A 846 28.79 2.72 16.76
N GLY A 847 29.10 2.83 15.47
CA GLY A 847 28.66 1.90 14.43
C GLY A 847 28.04 2.55 13.21
N LYS A 848 27.61 3.81 13.23
CA LYS A 848 27.28 4.53 12.00
C LYS A 848 28.59 4.72 11.19
N VAL A 849 28.65 4.12 10.02
CA VAL A 849 29.68 4.44 9.03
C VAL A 849 29.44 5.89 8.61
N VAL A 850 30.15 6.82 9.25
CA VAL A 850 30.24 8.18 8.74
C VAL A 850 31.24 8.10 7.59
N LEU A 851 30.72 8.04 6.37
CA LEU A 851 31.56 8.13 5.19
C LEU A 851 32.31 9.47 5.22
N THR A 852 33.60 9.43 5.02
CA THR A 852 34.39 10.62 4.69
C THR A 852 33.88 11.20 3.37
N GLU A 853 34.16 12.46 3.11
CA GLU A 853 33.75 13.08 1.84
C GLU A 853 34.33 12.34 0.63
N GLU A 854 35.55 11.81 0.76
CA GLU A 854 36.17 10.99 -0.29
C GLU A 854 35.43 9.64 -0.51
N GLU A 855 34.97 9.01 0.56
CA GLU A 855 34.16 7.77 0.47
C GLU A 855 32.77 8.05 -0.09
N ARG A 856 32.16 9.19 0.24
CA ARG A 856 30.92 9.66 -0.38
C ARG A 856 31.08 9.84 -1.89
N GLN A 857 32.15 10.55 -2.31
CA GLN A 857 32.43 10.76 -3.73
C GLN A 857 32.68 9.44 -4.47
N LYS A 858 33.35 8.46 -3.86
CA LYS A 858 33.53 7.12 -4.43
C LYS A 858 32.20 6.37 -4.59
N VAL A 859 31.32 6.45 -3.59
CA VAL A 859 29.96 5.85 -3.67
C VAL A 859 29.14 6.55 -4.76
N LEU A 860 29.19 7.86 -4.86
CA LEU A 860 28.47 8.64 -5.87
C LEU A 860 28.96 8.25 -7.27
N MET A 861 30.29 8.19 -7.50
CA MET A 861 30.86 7.75 -8.76
C MET A 861 30.52 6.30 -9.09
N GLU A 862 30.43 5.41 -8.11
CA GLU A 862 30.05 4.02 -8.35
C GLU A 862 28.57 3.90 -8.71
N VAL A 863 27.69 4.69 -8.10
CA VAL A 863 26.27 4.76 -8.47
C VAL A 863 26.12 5.36 -9.87
N GLU A 864 26.83 6.44 -10.19
CA GLU A 864 26.86 7.02 -11.55
C GLU A 864 27.41 6.03 -12.57
N ARG A 865 28.48 5.32 -12.26
CA ARG A 865 29.05 4.30 -13.14
C ARG A 865 28.03 3.19 -13.41
N GLN A 866 27.37 2.69 -12.38
CA GLN A 866 26.35 1.66 -12.52
C GLN A 866 25.16 2.17 -13.35
N GLN A 867 24.72 3.42 -13.12
CA GLN A 867 23.65 4.03 -13.93
C GLN A 867 24.10 4.30 -15.38
N THR A 868 25.35 4.66 -15.59
CA THR A 868 25.88 4.93 -16.93
C THR A 868 26.13 3.64 -17.70
N GLU A 869 26.58 2.57 -17.04
CA GLU A 869 26.72 1.25 -17.65
C GLU A 869 25.36 0.67 -18.08
N PHE A 870 24.26 1.03 -17.43
CA PHE A 870 22.88 0.68 -17.83
C PHE A 870 22.27 1.65 -18.84
N GLY A 871 22.78 2.89 -18.94
CA GLY A 871 22.24 3.95 -19.82
C GLY A 871 22.98 4.13 -21.14
N THR A 872 24.14 3.51 -21.35
CA THR A 872 25.01 3.81 -22.51
C THR A 872 25.12 2.72 -23.56
N GLU A 873 24.32 1.67 -23.55
CA GLU A 873 24.02 0.92 -24.76
C GLU A 873 22.80 1.51 -25.47
N LYS A 874 22.93 2.79 -25.84
CA LYS A 874 22.05 3.40 -26.84
C LYS A 874 22.56 3.10 -28.24
#